data_2bd834a0c44688ce708816b563503795
#
_entry.id   2bd834a0c44688ce708816b563503795
#
_cell.length_a   1.000
_cell.length_b   1.000
_cell.length_c   1.000
_cell.angle_alpha   90.00
_cell.angle_beta   90.00
_cell.angle_gamma   90.00
#
_symmetry.space_group_name_H-M   'P 1'
#
loop_
_entity.id
_entity.type
_entity.pdbx_description
1 polymer ?
#
loop_
_entity_poly.entity_id
_entity_poly.type
_entity_poly.pdbx_seq_one_letter_code
_entity_poly.pdbx_strand_id
1 'polypeptide(L)'
;MTDYFLILYVGNDYIVPIIDSLKGDMYEYKQGDDNRLWLYFHEETDTTDVTFGRENFRYSMMEKESYFGRYWENVSAEKTVSVHGVKAHYQDFVKLSGLTDTLANFYHGIVPGTADIPTVCIFDDSIDPRARLKFLKVISNCGFRTVSYSTSFNSLTALSFNGDVFGRSELSDSTEGFGKKIVTISASGTSVNISALIYLDGSFVTCSDTMRIPTGGENPVKEALVRHIVDENNRANGFLTPEGVRREYLYQMQYAEEWLKLANETDDNSSFKVSYHLSIDPEISYSLNISKSFILRKQAELVKPVSDGLAKFCSSMNASDISAYLFMGEMFETEQLYELLAKISTGKSHYISSIEYPEILHKYMKVNAGLTEDPKNFDKVMADRTRAANSARLWSTESGKILSLKKALTEIVPDFKLRVQSFKNKCSSALASMSSALETSNFNQADDYLGSQDEERQMLKNHIVQNIMSVIEQQQSLRQLLMKVSEYPFAKKVVSEINELHDSIEELSKVYDEQCHLLEEGKAKVSHFRECYPKYKKLRADFESASGLEEKRRILNEMSGLTGEALPEDPSEVNGVTVELSGDVEYKKSLFSKKPVKVNIKMRITGCGILPYDCVLVVSGSPISFIDRHYTCIDIPKGTERSFETEVALPLPDAADSKYINARLFIDDEKEKMYDPAKISSNILYINI
;
A
#
# COMPACT_ATOMS: atom_id res chain seq x y z
N MET A 1 -21.01 28.73 0.40
CA MET A 1 -20.40 27.69 -0.47
C MET A 1 -21.53 26.79 -0.89
N THR A 2 -21.69 26.57 -2.17
CA THR A 2 -22.65 25.60 -2.69
C THR A 2 -22.22 24.21 -2.29
N ASP A 3 -23.09 23.49 -1.58
CA ASP A 3 -22.81 22.11 -1.14
C ASP A 3 -22.97 21.11 -2.31
N TYR A 4 -23.31 21.57 -3.52
CA TYR A 4 -23.60 20.78 -4.71
C TYR A 4 -22.57 20.96 -5.80
N PHE A 5 -22.22 19.86 -6.45
CA PHE A 5 -21.26 19.78 -7.54
C PHE A 5 -21.88 19.10 -8.75
N LEU A 6 -21.60 19.62 -9.94
CA LEU A 6 -21.84 18.87 -11.17
C LEU A 6 -20.68 17.92 -11.41
N ILE A 7 -20.95 16.62 -11.47
CA ILE A 7 -19.95 15.60 -11.79
C ILE A 7 -20.21 15.10 -13.19
N LEU A 8 -19.18 15.12 -14.02
CA LEU A 8 -19.23 14.67 -15.41
C LEU A 8 -18.29 13.49 -15.60
N TYR A 9 -18.83 12.32 -15.90
CA TYR A 9 -18.05 11.34 -16.62
C TYR A 9 -18.01 11.74 -18.09
N VAL A 10 -16.82 11.88 -18.63
CA VAL A 10 -16.59 12.28 -20.03
C VAL A 10 -16.01 11.08 -20.75
N GLY A 11 -16.86 10.35 -21.44
CA GLY A 11 -16.49 9.21 -22.25
C GLY A 11 -16.12 9.61 -23.68
N ASN A 12 -15.80 8.62 -24.50
CA ASN A 12 -15.57 8.87 -25.93
C ASN A 12 -16.85 9.26 -26.65
N ASP A 13 -17.96 8.65 -26.28
CA ASP A 13 -19.21 8.67 -27.04
C ASP A 13 -20.33 9.35 -26.28
N TYR A 14 -20.17 9.61 -25.01
CA TYR A 14 -21.22 10.19 -24.20
C TYR A 14 -20.68 10.82 -22.93
N ILE A 15 -21.50 11.66 -22.33
CA ILE A 15 -21.27 12.24 -21.01
C ILE A 15 -22.37 11.75 -20.08
N VAL A 16 -21.99 11.32 -18.89
CA VAL A 16 -22.91 11.02 -17.80
C VAL A 16 -22.83 12.13 -16.77
N PRO A 17 -23.79 13.07 -16.74
CA PRO A 17 -23.85 14.13 -15.74
C PRO A 17 -24.68 13.69 -14.53
N ILE A 18 -24.15 13.94 -13.34
CA ILE A 18 -24.88 13.88 -12.09
C ILE A 18 -24.65 15.16 -11.29
N ILE A 19 -25.61 15.52 -10.46
CA ILE A 19 -25.42 16.54 -9.42
C ILE A 19 -25.35 15.82 -8.09
N ASP A 20 -24.28 16.05 -7.35
CA ASP A 20 -24.02 15.41 -6.07
C ASP A 20 -23.73 16.44 -4.99
N SER A 21 -24.11 16.13 -3.76
CA SER A 21 -23.87 16.98 -2.61
C SER A 21 -22.90 16.30 -1.63
N LEU A 22 -22.15 17.12 -0.90
CA LEU A 22 -21.33 16.63 0.23
C LEU A 22 -22.17 15.95 1.33
N LYS A 23 -23.51 16.16 1.30
CA LYS A 23 -24.45 15.53 2.25
C LYS A 23 -25.00 14.20 1.77
N GLY A 24 -24.71 13.82 0.52
CA GLY A 24 -25.06 12.53 -0.05
C GLY A 24 -26.33 12.52 -0.90
N ASP A 25 -26.87 13.70 -1.27
CA ASP A 25 -27.97 13.79 -2.25
C ASP A 25 -27.39 13.67 -3.67
N MET A 26 -27.96 12.81 -4.48
CA MET A 26 -27.56 12.60 -5.88
C MET A 26 -28.77 12.80 -6.80
N TYR A 27 -28.55 13.55 -7.88
CA TYR A 27 -29.54 13.78 -8.94
C TYR A 27 -28.93 13.38 -10.27
N GLU A 28 -29.60 12.47 -10.97
CA GLU A 28 -29.19 12.01 -12.29
C GLU A 28 -29.88 12.86 -13.37
N TYR A 29 -29.15 13.12 -14.46
CA TYR A 29 -29.76 13.70 -15.66
C TYR A 29 -30.62 12.65 -16.34
N LYS A 30 -31.88 12.93 -16.52
CA LYS A 30 -32.80 12.02 -17.20
C LYS A 30 -33.46 12.73 -18.38
N GLN A 31 -33.17 12.27 -19.56
CA GLN A 31 -33.90 12.65 -20.79
C GLN A 31 -34.58 11.37 -21.30
N GLY A 32 -35.85 11.21 -20.99
CA GLY A 32 -36.51 9.92 -21.15
C GLY A 32 -35.95 8.87 -20.17
N ASP A 33 -35.55 7.71 -20.68
CA ASP A 33 -34.94 6.65 -19.89
C ASP A 33 -33.37 6.68 -19.94
N ASP A 34 -32.81 7.71 -20.60
CA ASP A 34 -31.36 7.82 -20.79
C ASP A 34 -30.78 8.93 -19.90
N ASN A 35 -29.78 8.57 -19.11
CA ASN A 35 -29.01 9.49 -18.27
C ASN A 35 -27.68 9.92 -18.92
N ARG A 36 -27.52 9.70 -20.21
CA ARG A 36 -26.31 9.98 -20.97
C ARG A 36 -26.55 11.03 -22.03
N LEU A 37 -25.63 11.96 -22.14
CA LEU A 37 -25.60 12.95 -23.21
C LEU A 37 -24.67 12.48 -24.31
N TRP A 38 -25.24 12.01 -25.40
CA TRP A 38 -24.48 11.54 -26.55
C TRP A 38 -23.88 12.70 -27.33
N LEU A 39 -22.59 12.66 -27.59
CA LEU A 39 -21.84 13.69 -28.26
C LEU A 39 -21.72 13.38 -29.76
N TYR A 40 -22.69 13.68 -30.59
CA TYR A 40 -22.63 13.53 -32.02
C TYR A 40 -22.51 14.88 -32.72
N PHE A 41 -21.54 15.03 -33.59
CA PHE A 41 -21.31 16.23 -34.37
C PHE A 41 -21.43 15.92 -35.85
N HIS A 42 -22.14 16.77 -36.58
CA HIS A 42 -22.32 16.67 -38.01
C HIS A 42 -21.34 17.56 -38.75
N GLU A 43 -20.68 17.02 -39.76
CA GLU A 43 -20.01 17.81 -40.80
C GLU A 43 -20.81 17.68 -42.09
N GLU A 44 -21.51 18.71 -42.51
CA GLU A 44 -22.02 18.81 -43.86
C GLU A 44 -20.96 19.42 -44.81
N THR A 45 -21.04 19.07 -46.10
CA THR A 45 -20.00 19.43 -47.10
C THR A 45 -19.77 20.93 -47.28
N ASP A 46 -20.78 21.76 -47.00
CA ASP A 46 -20.71 23.21 -47.16
C ASP A 46 -20.92 24.02 -45.89
N THR A 47 -21.60 23.45 -44.88
CA THR A 47 -21.82 24.05 -43.58
C THR A 47 -21.84 22.94 -42.52
N THR A 48 -20.90 23.03 -41.57
CA THR A 48 -20.90 22.11 -40.44
C THR A 48 -21.97 22.51 -39.47
N ASP A 49 -22.96 21.67 -39.30
CA ASP A 49 -23.95 21.80 -38.20
C ASP A 49 -23.50 21.00 -37.01
N VAL A 50 -23.45 21.64 -35.85
CA VAL A 50 -22.90 21.02 -34.62
C VAL A 50 -24.06 20.84 -33.64
N THR A 51 -24.47 19.61 -33.46
CA THR A 51 -25.54 19.22 -32.52
C THR A 51 -25.04 18.04 -31.66
N PHE A 52 -25.70 17.80 -30.54
CA PHE A 52 -25.46 16.61 -29.71
C PHE A 52 -26.81 15.90 -29.46
N GLY A 53 -26.69 14.65 -28.98
CA GLY A 53 -27.83 13.84 -28.58
C GLY A 53 -28.00 12.57 -29.43
N ARG A 54 -28.74 11.61 -28.86
CA ARG A 54 -28.91 10.27 -29.45
C ARG A 54 -29.58 10.32 -30.83
N GLU A 55 -30.45 11.30 -31.07
CA GLU A 55 -31.08 11.43 -32.37
C GLU A 55 -30.07 11.70 -33.49
N ASN A 56 -28.99 12.36 -33.18
CA ASN A 56 -27.96 12.68 -34.14
C ASN A 56 -27.11 11.45 -34.57
N PHE A 57 -27.14 10.38 -33.80
CA PHE A 57 -26.56 9.11 -34.19
C PHE A 57 -27.04 8.65 -35.56
N ARG A 58 -28.29 8.89 -35.90
CA ARG A 58 -28.86 8.60 -37.22
C ARG A 58 -28.14 9.35 -38.35
N TYR A 59 -27.68 10.56 -38.08
CA TYR A 59 -26.97 11.39 -39.06
C TYR A 59 -25.48 11.07 -39.15
N SER A 60 -24.86 10.71 -38.06
CA SER A 60 -23.42 10.42 -38.00
C SER A 60 -23.02 9.25 -38.91
N MET A 61 -23.96 8.36 -39.20
CA MET A 61 -23.75 7.22 -40.08
C MET A 61 -24.08 7.52 -41.56
N MET A 62 -24.78 8.62 -41.84
CA MET A 62 -25.07 9.02 -43.21
C MET A 62 -23.87 9.69 -43.87
N GLU A 63 -23.02 10.33 -43.12
CA GLU A 63 -21.89 11.11 -43.60
C GLU A 63 -20.57 10.47 -43.19
N LYS A 64 -19.68 10.26 -44.17
CA LYS A 64 -18.43 9.52 -43.96
C LYS A 64 -17.46 10.16 -42.95
N GLU A 65 -17.71 11.41 -42.55
CA GLU A 65 -16.74 12.21 -41.82
C GLU A 65 -17.21 12.77 -40.49
N SER A 66 -18.51 12.63 -40.15
CA SER A 66 -19.05 13.07 -38.88
C SER A 66 -18.89 11.99 -37.84
N TYR A 67 -17.86 12.01 -37.09
CA TYR A 67 -17.63 11.03 -36.06
C TYR A 67 -17.30 11.63 -34.73
N PHE A 68 -17.97 11.12 -33.88
CA PHE A 68 -17.84 11.15 -32.47
C PHE A 68 -16.51 10.59 -31.99
N GLY A 69 -16.13 9.35 -32.35
CA GLY A 69 -14.82 8.78 -32.02
C GLY A 69 -13.63 9.56 -32.57
N ARG A 70 -13.84 10.39 -33.61
CA ARG A 70 -12.82 11.29 -34.14
C ARG A 70 -12.82 12.68 -33.48
N TYR A 71 -13.82 12.99 -32.67
CA TYR A 71 -13.85 14.28 -31.98
C TYR A 71 -12.59 14.51 -31.17
N TRP A 72 -12.23 13.56 -30.30
CA TRP A 72 -11.06 13.68 -29.45
C TRP A 72 -9.72 13.69 -30.23
N GLU A 73 -9.65 12.90 -31.29
CA GLU A 73 -8.50 12.92 -32.20
C GLU A 73 -8.35 14.28 -32.90
N ASN A 74 -9.47 14.85 -33.37
CA ASN A 74 -9.48 16.14 -34.03
C ASN A 74 -9.19 17.29 -33.05
N VAL A 75 -9.67 17.20 -31.81
CA VAL A 75 -9.33 18.15 -30.74
C VAL A 75 -7.84 18.08 -30.41
N SER A 76 -7.26 16.87 -30.30
CA SER A 76 -5.83 16.69 -30.08
C SER A 76 -5.01 17.26 -31.22
N ALA A 77 -5.44 17.02 -32.45
CA ALA A 77 -4.78 17.50 -33.69
C ALA A 77 -5.01 18.99 -34.00
N GLU A 78 -5.77 19.71 -33.18
CA GLU A 78 -6.10 21.14 -33.37
C GLU A 78 -6.82 21.46 -34.68
N LYS A 79 -7.58 20.50 -35.19
CA LYS A 79 -8.33 20.71 -36.42
C LYS A 79 -9.36 21.82 -36.30
N THR A 80 -9.59 22.47 -37.45
CA THR A 80 -10.60 23.51 -37.58
C THR A 80 -11.51 23.18 -38.75
N VAL A 81 -12.78 23.57 -38.61
CA VAL A 81 -13.81 23.48 -39.67
C VAL A 81 -14.54 24.79 -39.81
N SER A 82 -15.30 24.94 -40.90
CA SER A 82 -16.16 26.09 -41.11
C SER A 82 -17.54 25.74 -40.57
N VAL A 83 -17.99 26.42 -39.50
CA VAL A 83 -19.33 26.30 -38.95
C VAL A 83 -20.10 27.56 -39.35
N HIS A 84 -21.15 27.42 -40.19
CA HIS A 84 -21.90 28.55 -40.73
C HIS A 84 -21.03 29.69 -41.29
N GLY A 85 -19.93 29.31 -42.01
CA GLY A 85 -18.99 30.25 -42.60
C GLY A 85 -17.95 30.84 -41.61
N VAL A 86 -17.98 30.47 -40.35
CA VAL A 86 -17.03 30.91 -39.34
C VAL A 86 -16.05 29.77 -39.01
N LYS A 87 -14.76 30.07 -38.97
CA LYS A 87 -13.73 29.08 -38.58
C LYS A 87 -13.85 28.78 -37.10
N ALA A 88 -14.15 27.51 -36.75
CA ALA A 88 -14.23 27.00 -35.41
C ALA A 88 -13.23 25.86 -35.17
N HIS A 89 -12.72 25.72 -33.97
CA HIS A 89 -11.95 24.56 -33.54
C HIS A 89 -12.87 23.45 -33.04
N TYR A 90 -12.48 22.20 -33.26
CA TYR A 90 -13.26 21.05 -32.75
C TYR A 90 -13.57 21.12 -31.25
N GLN A 91 -12.64 21.66 -30.45
CA GLN A 91 -12.86 21.85 -29.02
C GLN A 91 -14.08 22.72 -28.70
N ASP A 92 -14.43 23.68 -29.58
CA ASP A 92 -15.52 24.63 -29.39
C ASP A 92 -16.90 23.97 -29.62
N PHE A 93 -16.93 22.78 -30.19
CA PHE A 93 -18.18 22.05 -30.50
C PHE A 93 -19.00 21.74 -29.25
N VAL A 94 -18.35 21.53 -28.11
CA VAL A 94 -19.04 21.36 -26.82
C VAL A 94 -19.96 22.53 -26.50
N LYS A 95 -19.55 23.76 -26.86
CA LYS A 95 -20.37 24.97 -26.73
C LYS A 95 -21.31 25.15 -27.90
N LEU A 96 -20.78 24.99 -29.13
CA LEU A 96 -21.57 25.26 -30.35
C LEU A 96 -22.77 24.30 -30.52
N SER A 97 -22.68 23.09 -29.96
CA SER A 97 -23.78 22.12 -29.96
C SER A 97 -24.90 22.40 -28.95
N GLY A 98 -24.71 23.38 -28.07
CA GLY A 98 -25.64 23.62 -26.96
C GLY A 98 -25.49 22.65 -25.77
N LEU A 99 -24.48 21.77 -25.78
CA LEU A 99 -24.26 20.83 -24.69
C LEU A 99 -23.99 21.54 -23.37
N THR A 100 -23.18 22.61 -23.39
CA THR A 100 -22.91 23.42 -22.19
C THR A 100 -24.17 24.04 -21.62
N ASP A 101 -25.11 24.51 -22.48
CA ASP A 101 -26.38 25.09 -22.03
C ASP A 101 -27.29 24.03 -21.40
N THR A 102 -27.29 22.82 -21.95
CA THR A 102 -28.05 21.69 -21.38
C THR A 102 -27.53 21.30 -20.01
N LEU A 103 -26.20 21.20 -19.85
CA LEU A 103 -25.55 20.90 -18.56
C LEU A 103 -25.85 22.03 -17.52
N ALA A 104 -25.78 23.29 -17.96
CA ALA A 104 -26.11 24.43 -17.09
C ALA A 104 -27.57 24.42 -16.65
N ASN A 105 -28.50 24.17 -17.57
CA ASN A 105 -29.93 24.06 -17.27
C ASN A 105 -30.21 22.91 -16.30
N PHE A 106 -29.56 21.76 -16.48
CA PHE A 106 -29.68 20.65 -15.53
C PHE A 106 -29.25 21.07 -14.14
N TYR A 107 -28.06 21.69 -14.01
CA TYR A 107 -27.57 22.14 -12.72
C TYR A 107 -28.47 23.20 -12.06
N HIS A 108 -28.85 24.22 -12.81
CA HIS A 108 -29.68 25.31 -12.29
C HIS A 108 -31.13 24.90 -11.96
N GLY A 109 -31.58 23.81 -12.57
CA GLY A 109 -32.89 23.20 -12.23
C GLY A 109 -32.91 22.65 -10.81
N ILE A 110 -31.73 22.23 -10.28
CA ILE A 110 -31.60 21.72 -8.92
C ILE A 110 -31.04 22.79 -7.97
N VAL A 111 -30.10 23.62 -8.45
CA VAL A 111 -29.38 24.63 -7.65
C VAL A 111 -29.57 26.02 -8.29
N PRO A 112 -30.70 26.65 -8.09
CA PRO A 112 -31.01 27.95 -8.70
C PRO A 112 -30.14 29.07 -8.11
N GLY A 113 -29.82 30.07 -8.94
CA GLY A 113 -29.25 31.34 -8.51
C GLY A 113 -27.71 31.36 -8.27
N THR A 114 -26.99 30.38 -8.73
CA THR A 114 -25.52 30.38 -8.70
C THR A 114 -24.95 30.85 -10.04
N ALA A 115 -23.98 31.78 -10.02
CA ALA A 115 -23.32 32.25 -11.25
C ALA A 115 -22.31 31.24 -11.80
N ASP A 116 -21.61 30.53 -10.91
CA ASP A 116 -20.59 29.52 -11.24
C ASP A 116 -21.14 28.13 -10.93
N ILE A 117 -20.86 27.17 -11.80
CA ILE A 117 -21.19 25.76 -11.63
C ILE A 117 -19.95 25.01 -11.18
N PRO A 118 -19.81 24.64 -9.89
CA PRO A 118 -18.68 23.84 -9.41
C PRO A 118 -18.71 22.47 -10.10
N THR A 119 -17.68 22.14 -10.86
CA THR A 119 -17.67 20.98 -11.75
C THR A 119 -16.51 20.06 -11.45
N VAL A 120 -16.78 18.76 -11.38
CA VAL A 120 -15.81 17.69 -11.31
C VAL A 120 -15.85 16.90 -12.61
N CYS A 121 -14.74 16.81 -13.33
CA CYS A 121 -14.66 16.07 -14.58
C CYS A 121 -13.86 14.77 -14.39
N ILE A 122 -14.43 13.65 -14.82
CA ILE A 122 -13.81 12.32 -14.77
C ILE A 122 -13.76 11.81 -16.21
N PHE A 123 -12.58 11.61 -16.74
CA PHE A 123 -12.38 11.25 -18.14
C PHE A 123 -12.18 9.76 -18.31
N ASP A 124 -12.69 9.24 -19.43
CA ASP A 124 -12.30 7.92 -19.94
C ASP A 124 -10.79 7.87 -20.20
N ASP A 125 -10.17 6.76 -19.89
CA ASP A 125 -8.71 6.60 -19.98
C ASP A 125 -8.18 6.64 -21.41
N SER A 126 -9.02 6.36 -22.41
CA SER A 126 -8.66 6.41 -23.82
C SER A 126 -8.56 7.82 -24.41
N ILE A 127 -9.11 8.85 -23.72
CA ILE A 127 -9.08 10.23 -24.19
C ILE A 127 -7.68 10.82 -23.97
N ASP A 128 -7.13 11.39 -25.04
CA ASP A 128 -5.81 12.04 -25.00
C ASP A 128 -5.76 13.17 -23.96
N PRO A 129 -4.72 13.26 -23.13
CA PRO A 129 -4.60 14.28 -22.08
C PRO A 129 -4.66 15.72 -22.61
N ARG A 130 -4.17 15.98 -23.83
CA ARG A 130 -4.24 17.31 -24.44
C ARG A 130 -5.69 17.69 -24.82
N ALA A 131 -6.44 16.71 -25.30
CA ALA A 131 -7.85 16.91 -25.60
C ALA A 131 -8.65 17.19 -24.33
N ARG A 132 -8.38 16.47 -23.22
CA ARG A 132 -8.98 16.72 -21.90
C ARG A 132 -8.77 18.16 -21.44
N LEU A 133 -7.52 18.67 -21.56
CA LEU A 133 -7.19 20.04 -21.16
C LEU A 133 -7.97 21.07 -22.00
N LYS A 134 -8.09 20.85 -23.30
CA LYS A 134 -8.83 21.74 -24.20
C LYS A 134 -10.33 21.75 -23.86
N PHE A 135 -10.91 20.58 -23.58
CA PHE A 135 -12.28 20.46 -23.10
C PHE A 135 -12.49 21.24 -21.81
N LEU A 136 -11.65 21.02 -20.79
CA LEU A 136 -11.73 21.76 -19.51
C LEU A 136 -11.67 23.27 -19.70
N LYS A 137 -10.83 23.74 -20.62
CA LYS A 137 -10.71 25.16 -20.93
C LYS A 137 -12.01 25.73 -21.56
N VAL A 138 -12.64 24.98 -22.46
CA VAL A 138 -13.89 25.42 -23.11
C VAL A 138 -15.01 25.46 -22.08
N ILE A 139 -15.23 24.42 -21.30
CA ILE A 139 -16.31 24.41 -20.30
C ILE A 139 -16.08 25.47 -19.22
N SER A 140 -14.84 25.72 -18.82
CA SER A 140 -14.51 26.80 -17.87
C SER A 140 -14.90 28.18 -18.42
N ASN A 141 -14.74 28.42 -19.73
CA ASN A 141 -15.18 29.66 -20.37
C ASN A 141 -16.72 29.76 -20.48
N CYS A 142 -17.46 28.68 -20.26
CA CYS A 142 -18.93 28.63 -20.26
C CYS A 142 -19.54 28.68 -18.86
N GLY A 143 -18.80 29.08 -17.82
CA GLY A 143 -19.28 29.22 -16.45
C GLY A 143 -19.14 27.97 -15.57
N PHE A 144 -18.52 26.91 -16.07
CA PHE A 144 -18.23 25.71 -15.31
C PHE A 144 -16.89 25.84 -14.60
N ARG A 145 -16.92 26.14 -13.32
CA ARG A 145 -15.70 26.21 -12.51
C ARG A 145 -15.23 24.81 -12.17
N THR A 146 -14.25 24.30 -12.90
CA THR A 146 -13.63 23.01 -12.60
C THR A 146 -12.95 23.08 -11.25
N VAL A 147 -13.49 22.36 -10.27
CA VAL A 147 -12.96 22.28 -8.90
C VAL A 147 -12.07 21.06 -8.70
N SER A 148 -12.30 20.02 -9.51
CA SER A 148 -11.48 18.80 -9.52
C SER A 148 -11.62 18.09 -10.86
N TYR A 149 -10.65 17.26 -11.21
CA TYR A 149 -10.78 16.35 -12.35
C TYR A 149 -10.00 15.06 -12.08
N SER A 150 -10.48 13.96 -12.65
CA SER A 150 -9.79 12.67 -12.65
C SER A 150 -9.46 12.26 -14.08
N THR A 151 -8.26 11.77 -14.28
CA THR A 151 -7.81 11.30 -15.58
C THR A 151 -8.02 9.81 -15.78
N SER A 152 -8.63 9.12 -14.82
CA SER A 152 -8.81 7.68 -14.88
C SER A 152 -10.14 7.26 -14.28
N PHE A 153 -11.11 7.02 -15.17
CA PHE A 153 -12.37 6.40 -14.78
C PHE A 153 -12.16 4.94 -14.34
N ASN A 154 -11.23 4.25 -14.97
CA ASN A 154 -10.86 2.89 -14.61
C ASN A 154 -10.37 2.80 -13.16
N SER A 155 -9.53 3.76 -12.74
CA SER A 155 -9.06 3.84 -11.34
C SER A 155 -10.19 4.04 -10.34
N LEU A 156 -11.14 4.92 -10.67
CA LEU A 156 -12.31 5.16 -9.84
C LEU A 156 -13.20 3.93 -9.73
N THR A 157 -13.43 3.27 -10.87
CA THR A 157 -14.21 2.04 -10.92
C THR A 157 -13.56 0.94 -10.09
N ALA A 158 -12.26 0.73 -10.24
CA ALA A 158 -11.51 -0.22 -9.43
C ALA A 158 -11.61 0.10 -7.93
N LEU A 159 -11.57 1.37 -7.56
CA LEU A 159 -11.73 1.81 -6.17
C LEU A 159 -13.14 1.52 -5.63
N SER A 160 -14.17 1.68 -6.44
CA SER A 160 -15.56 1.37 -6.07
C SER A 160 -15.76 -0.12 -5.78
N PHE A 161 -15.04 -0.99 -6.49
CA PHE A 161 -15.08 -2.44 -6.33
C PHE A 161 -14.08 -2.98 -5.29
N ASN A 162 -13.20 -2.14 -4.78
CA ASN A 162 -12.15 -2.55 -3.86
C ASN A 162 -12.68 -3.30 -2.62
N GLY A 163 -13.79 -2.86 -2.05
CA GLY A 163 -14.40 -3.51 -0.89
C GLY A 163 -14.87 -4.94 -1.14
N ASP A 164 -15.25 -5.25 -2.38
CA ASP A 164 -15.78 -6.55 -2.78
C ASP A 164 -14.69 -7.52 -3.23
N VAL A 165 -13.59 -6.98 -3.81
CA VAL A 165 -12.51 -7.78 -4.40
C VAL A 165 -11.42 -8.14 -3.40
N PHE A 166 -11.06 -7.22 -2.50
CA PHE A 166 -9.91 -7.40 -1.61
C PHE A 166 -10.27 -7.55 -0.13
N GLY A 167 -11.54 -7.28 0.25
CA GLY A 167 -11.88 -7.16 1.66
C GLY A 167 -11.24 -5.92 2.33
N ARG A 168 -11.97 -5.23 3.19
CA ARG A 168 -11.51 -3.97 3.81
C ARG A 168 -10.26 -4.13 4.68
N SER A 169 -9.96 -5.34 5.16
CA SER A 169 -8.81 -5.62 6.04
C SER A 169 -7.50 -5.89 5.28
N GLU A 170 -7.56 -6.30 4.01
CA GLU A 170 -6.36 -6.69 3.26
C GLU A 170 -5.59 -5.49 2.68
N LEU A 171 -6.24 -4.33 2.54
CA LEU A 171 -5.65 -3.16 1.90
C LEU A 171 -5.13 -2.11 2.89
N SER A 172 -5.59 -2.12 4.15
CA SER A 172 -5.27 -1.04 5.08
C SER A 172 -3.93 -1.16 5.79
N ASP A 173 -3.39 -2.37 6.00
CA ASP A 173 -2.22 -2.56 6.87
C ASP A 173 -1.20 -3.62 6.45
N SER A 174 -1.45 -4.43 5.42
CA SER A 174 -0.50 -5.47 5.04
C SER A 174 0.28 -5.13 3.79
N THR A 175 1.59 -5.29 3.86
CA THR A 175 2.49 -5.32 2.71
C THR A 175 2.09 -6.39 1.67
N GLU A 176 1.22 -7.30 2.00
CA GLU A 176 0.69 -8.35 1.12
C GLU A 176 -0.27 -7.80 0.04
N GLY A 177 -0.96 -6.69 0.28
CA GLY A 177 -1.78 -6.00 -0.73
C GLY A 177 -0.96 -5.26 -1.79
N PHE A 178 0.29 -4.92 -1.48
CA PHE A 178 1.20 -4.30 -2.43
C PHE A 178 1.60 -5.29 -3.52
N GLY A 179 1.25 -4.99 -4.76
CA GLY A 179 1.57 -5.83 -5.91
C GLY A 179 0.36 -6.51 -6.54
N LYS A 180 -0.77 -6.58 -5.86
CA LYS A 180 -2.02 -7.06 -6.45
C LYS A 180 -2.55 -6.07 -7.49
N LYS A 181 -2.95 -6.58 -8.63
CA LYS A 181 -3.36 -5.79 -9.80
C LYS A 181 -4.80 -6.09 -10.16
N ILE A 182 -5.46 -5.07 -10.67
CA ILE A 182 -6.74 -5.21 -11.38
C ILE A 182 -6.46 -4.96 -12.86
N VAL A 183 -6.92 -5.85 -13.71
CA VAL A 183 -6.88 -5.66 -15.16
C VAL A 183 -8.22 -5.10 -15.60
N THR A 184 -8.20 -3.95 -16.25
CA THR A 184 -9.41 -3.32 -16.82
C THR A 184 -9.45 -3.58 -18.32
N ILE A 185 -10.61 -3.99 -18.80
CA ILE A 185 -10.93 -4.22 -20.20
C ILE A 185 -12.10 -3.32 -20.54
N SER A 186 -11.81 -2.15 -21.13
CA SER A 186 -12.81 -1.15 -21.46
C SER A 186 -13.04 -1.10 -22.97
N ALA A 187 -14.28 -1.31 -23.38
CA ALA A 187 -14.71 -1.07 -24.75
C ALA A 187 -15.10 0.39 -24.90
N SER A 188 -14.40 1.12 -25.75
CA SER A 188 -14.62 2.54 -25.97
C SER A 188 -14.41 2.89 -27.45
N GLY A 189 -15.44 3.48 -28.06
CA GLY A 189 -15.44 3.75 -29.49
C GLY A 189 -15.20 2.47 -30.31
N THR A 190 -14.19 2.49 -31.17
CA THR A 190 -13.87 1.38 -32.08
C THR A 190 -12.75 0.46 -31.58
N SER A 191 -12.49 0.45 -30.29
CA SER A 191 -11.41 -0.35 -29.70
C SER A 191 -11.76 -0.87 -28.32
N VAL A 192 -11.15 -2.00 -27.96
CA VAL A 192 -11.04 -2.47 -26.60
C VAL A 192 -9.67 -2.10 -26.05
N ASN A 193 -9.65 -1.43 -24.91
CA ASN A 193 -8.45 -1.01 -24.23
C ASN A 193 -8.22 -1.89 -23.00
N ILE A 194 -7.03 -2.46 -22.89
CA ILE A 194 -6.62 -3.29 -21.76
C ILE A 194 -5.52 -2.56 -21.00
N SER A 195 -5.71 -2.35 -19.70
CA SER A 195 -4.70 -1.78 -18.82
C SER A 195 -4.69 -2.48 -17.47
N ALA A 196 -3.58 -2.36 -16.74
CA ALA A 196 -3.47 -2.87 -15.39
C ALA A 196 -3.35 -1.70 -14.40
N LEU A 197 -4.05 -1.84 -13.31
CA LEU A 197 -4.06 -0.91 -12.18
C LEU A 197 -3.46 -1.59 -10.96
N ILE A 198 -2.70 -0.85 -10.16
CA ILE A 198 -2.18 -1.28 -8.87
C ILE A 198 -2.71 -0.34 -7.79
N TYR A 199 -3.04 -0.91 -6.61
CA TYR A 199 -3.48 -0.11 -5.48
C TYR A 199 -2.28 0.53 -4.77
N LEU A 200 -2.29 1.85 -4.65
CA LEU A 200 -1.23 2.63 -4.05
C LEU A 200 -1.83 3.80 -3.26
N ASP A 201 -1.50 3.88 -1.98
CA ASP A 201 -1.82 5.03 -1.12
C ASP A 201 -3.29 5.50 -1.22
N GLY A 202 -4.22 4.56 -1.10
CA GLY A 202 -5.66 4.84 -1.12
C GLY A 202 -6.28 4.97 -2.50
N SER A 203 -5.53 4.78 -3.59
CA SER A 203 -6.04 4.88 -4.96
C SER A 203 -5.50 3.79 -5.88
N PHE A 204 -6.19 3.53 -7.00
CA PHE A 204 -5.67 2.71 -8.06
C PHE A 204 -4.94 3.56 -9.10
N VAL A 205 -3.75 3.16 -9.47
CA VAL A 205 -2.90 3.85 -10.44
C VAL A 205 -2.57 2.91 -11.60
N THR A 206 -2.65 3.40 -12.83
CA THR A 206 -2.27 2.62 -14.02
C THR A 206 -0.79 2.26 -13.96
N CYS A 207 -0.48 0.97 -13.98
CA CYS A 207 0.88 0.43 -13.87
C CYS A 207 1.39 -0.26 -15.14
N SER A 208 0.65 -0.21 -16.24
CA SER A 208 1.02 -0.77 -17.54
C SER A 208 0.80 0.22 -18.67
N ASP A 209 1.38 -0.07 -19.83
CA ASP A 209 0.92 0.56 -21.08
C ASP A 209 -0.48 0.04 -21.41
N THR A 210 -1.32 0.91 -21.94
CA THR A 210 -2.64 0.50 -22.44
C THR A 210 -2.48 -0.21 -23.77
N MET A 211 -2.94 -1.47 -23.81
CA MET A 211 -3.02 -2.21 -25.06
C MET A 211 -4.35 -1.90 -25.74
N ARG A 212 -4.28 -1.39 -26.97
CA ARG A 212 -5.46 -1.08 -27.78
C ARG A 212 -5.68 -2.15 -28.82
N ILE A 213 -6.89 -2.74 -28.85
CA ILE A 213 -7.31 -3.75 -29.78
C ILE A 213 -8.45 -3.18 -30.64
N PRO A 214 -8.23 -2.93 -31.93
CA PRO A 214 -9.30 -2.46 -32.81
C PRO A 214 -10.42 -3.50 -32.93
N THR A 215 -11.66 -3.03 -32.86
CA THR A 215 -12.87 -3.90 -32.94
C THR A 215 -13.56 -3.80 -34.29
N GLY A 216 -13.22 -2.80 -35.09
CA GLY A 216 -13.84 -2.55 -36.39
C GLY A 216 -15.17 -1.79 -36.36
N GLY A 217 -15.70 -1.52 -35.16
CA GLY A 217 -16.95 -0.78 -34.92
C GLY A 217 -17.19 -0.61 -33.44
N GLU A 218 -18.14 0.24 -33.06
CA GLU A 218 -18.49 0.50 -31.65
C GLU A 218 -19.18 -0.74 -31.02
N ASN A 219 -20.07 -1.35 -31.77
CA ASN A 219 -20.68 -2.63 -31.42
C ASN A 219 -20.74 -3.52 -32.68
N PRO A 220 -19.63 -4.23 -33.01
CA PRO A 220 -19.51 -4.99 -34.25
C PRO A 220 -20.58 -6.09 -34.42
N VAL A 221 -21.09 -6.65 -33.33
CA VAL A 221 -22.14 -7.67 -33.38
C VAL A 221 -23.48 -7.06 -33.77
N LYS A 222 -23.83 -5.92 -33.14
CA LYS A 222 -25.02 -5.11 -33.45
C LYS A 222 -25.01 -4.63 -34.89
N GLU A 223 -23.89 -4.03 -35.31
CA GLU A 223 -23.70 -3.55 -36.67
C GLU A 223 -23.80 -4.67 -37.71
N ALA A 224 -23.19 -5.83 -37.44
CA ALA A 224 -23.26 -7.00 -38.33
C ALA A 224 -24.68 -7.56 -38.45
N LEU A 225 -25.44 -7.57 -37.34
CA LEU A 225 -26.83 -8.01 -37.36
C LEU A 225 -27.70 -7.11 -38.24
N VAL A 226 -27.62 -5.80 -38.01
CA VAL A 226 -28.37 -4.83 -38.83
C VAL A 226 -27.98 -4.89 -40.28
N ARG A 227 -26.68 -4.94 -40.59
CA ARG A 227 -26.19 -5.06 -41.96
C ARG A 227 -26.71 -6.32 -42.62
N HIS A 228 -26.75 -7.45 -41.92
CA HIS A 228 -27.29 -8.69 -42.42
C HIS A 228 -28.80 -8.56 -42.76
N ILE A 229 -29.60 -7.94 -41.91
CA ILE A 229 -31.03 -7.70 -42.15
C ILE A 229 -31.24 -6.82 -43.38
N VAL A 230 -30.52 -5.73 -43.50
CA VAL A 230 -30.61 -4.77 -44.61
C VAL A 230 -30.18 -5.44 -45.92
N ASP A 231 -29.08 -6.21 -45.91
CA ASP A 231 -28.57 -6.89 -47.08
C ASP A 231 -29.55 -8.01 -47.57
N GLU A 232 -30.10 -8.80 -46.66
CA GLU A 232 -31.07 -9.84 -47.00
C GLU A 232 -32.35 -9.21 -47.55
N ASN A 233 -32.83 -8.12 -46.93
CA ASN A 233 -33.98 -7.39 -47.42
C ASN A 233 -33.72 -6.78 -48.81
N ASN A 234 -32.58 -6.20 -49.06
CA ASN A 234 -32.20 -5.67 -50.35
C ASN A 234 -32.07 -6.77 -51.43
N ARG A 235 -31.56 -7.95 -51.08
CA ARG A 235 -31.51 -9.12 -51.96
C ARG A 235 -32.90 -9.60 -52.33
N ALA A 236 -33.82 -9.66 -51.34
CA ALA A 236 -35.17 -10.15 -51.54
C ALA A 236 -36.04 -9.22 -52.40
N ASN A 237 -35.88 -7.93 -52.25
CA ASN A 237 -36.76 -6.90 -52.83
C ASN A 237 -36.08 -6.05 -53.91
N GLY A 238 -34.77 -5.98 -54.01
CA GLY A 238 -34.00 -5.40 -55.12
C GLY A 238 -34.18 -3.90 -55.38
N PHE A 239 -34.64 -3.09 -54.41
CA PHE A 239 -35.05 -1.74 -54.62
C PHE A 239 -34.24 -0.64 -53.92
N LEU A 240 -33.28 -1.00 -53.12
CA LEU A 240 -32.50 0.00 -52.39
C LEU A 240 -31.28 0.40 -53.23
N THR A 241 -31.18 1.69 -53.50
CA THR A 241 -29.93 2.30 -53.98
C THR A 241 -28.85 2.20 -52.93
N PRO A 242 -27.54 2.35 -53.26
CA PRO A 242 -26.49 2.36 -52.23
C PRO A 242 -26.75 3.36 -51.10
N GLU A 243 -27.34 4.52 -51.42
CA GLU A 243 -27.74 5.53 -50.46
C GLU A 243 -29.00 5.09 -49.67
N GLY A 244 -29.95 4.42 -50.31
CA GLY A 244 -31.09 3.78 -49.69
C GLY A 244 -30.71 2.67 -48.70
N VAL A 245 -29.78 1.81 -49.10
CA VAL A 245 -29.21 0.79 -48.20
C VAL A 245 -28.62 1.39 -46.95
N ARG A 246 -27.89 2.50 -47.11
CA ARG A 246 -27.28 3.21 -46.01
C ARG A 246 -28.31 3.85 -45.09
N ARG A 247 -29.35 4.50 -45.64
CA ARG A 247 -30.45 5.05 -44.89
C ARG A 247 -31.21 3.98 -44.13
N GLU A 248 -31.47 2.86 -44.79
CA GLU A 248 -32.14 1.70 -44.19
C GLU A 248 -31.33 1.12 -43.03
N TYR A 249 -30.02 0.99 -43.19
CA TYR A 249 -29.15 0.53 -42.13
C TYR A 249 -29.30 1.38 -40.86
N LEU A 250 -29.33 2.69 -41.01
CA LEU A 250 -29.47 3.63 -39.89
C LEU A 250 -30.85 3.52 -39.23
N TYR A 251 -31.86 3.41 -40.04
CA TYR A 251 -33.22 3.27 -39.54
C TYR A 251 -33.38 1.97 -38.75
N GLN A 252 -32.74 0.90 -39.20
CA GLN A 252 -32.82 -0.39 -38.53
C GLN A 252 -31.94 -0.47 -37.26
N MET A 253 -30.92 0.36 -37.13
CA MET A 253 -30.07 0.37 -35.94
C MET A 253 -30.84 0.67 -34.64
N GLN A 254 -31.94 1.42 -34.72
CA GLN A 254 -32.77 1.72 -33.55
C GLN A 254 -33.43 0.48 -32.92
N TYR A 255 -33.58 -0.61 -33.67
CA TYR A 255 -34.21 -1.85 -33.22
C TYR A 255 -33.17 -2.94 -32.86
N ALA A 256 -31.92 -2.67 -33.10
CA ALA A 256 -30.86 -3.69 -33.01
C ALA A 256 -30.67 -4.25 -31.59
N GLU A 257 -30.89 -3.44 -30.55
CA GLU A 257 -30.81 -3.89 -29.15
C GLU A 257 -31.93 -4.90 -28.84
N GLU A 258 -33.13 -4.61 -29.27
CA GLU A 258 -34.28 -5.50 -29.11
C GLU A 258 -34.05 -6.85 -29.82
N TRP A 259 -33.47 -6.80 -31.01
CA TRP A 259 -33.13 -8.04 -31.75
C TRP A 259 -31.98 -8.83 -31.12
N LEU A 260 -30.99 -8.16 -30.56
CA LEU A 260 -29.93 -8.83 -29.80
C LEU A 260 -30.47 -9.48 -28.54
N LYS A 261 -31.44 -8.83 -27.87
CA LYS A 261 -32.11 -9.43 -26.72
C LYS A 261 -32.85 -10.70 -27.12
N LEU A 262 -33.64 -10.67 -28.21
CA LEU A 262 -34.30 -11.85 -28.77
C LEU A 262 -33.28 -12.94 -29.12
N ALA A 263 -32.14 -12.57 -29.70
CA ALA A 263 -31.08 -13.49 -29.97
C ALA A 263 -30.52 -14.15 -28.70
N ASN A 264 -30.38 -13.39 -27.62
CA ASN A 264 -29.85 -13.93 -26.34
C ASN A 264 -30.83 -14.92 -25.68
N GLU A 265 -32.12 -14.66 -25.82
CA GLU A 265 -33.19 -15.54 -25.32
C GLU A 265 -33.39 -16.81 -26.17
N THR A 266 -32.72 -16.93 -27.32
CA THR A 266 -32.86 -18.04 -28.26
C THR A 266 -31.75 -19.09 -28.03
N ASP A 267 -32.10 -20.38 -28.10
CA ASP A 267 -31.14 -21.48 -28.00
C ASP A 267 -30.11 -21.45 -29.14
N ASP A 268 -28.89 -21.88 -28.86
CA ASP A 268 -27.74 -21.78 -29.78
C ASP A 268 -27.93 -22.44 -31.15
N ASN A 269 -28.71 -23.50 -31.23
CA ASN A 269 -28.99 -24.21 -32.46
C ASN A 269 -30.29 -23.78 -33.14
N SER A 270 -30.94 -22.76 -32.65
CA SER A 270 -32.24 -22.27 -33.12
C SER A 270 -32.11 -21.00 -33.96
N SER A 271 -33.21 -20.55 -34.50
CA SER A 271 -33.34 -19.27 -35.20
C SER A 271 -34.37 -18.42 -34.51
N PHE A 272 -34.16 -17.13 -34.49
CA PHE A 272 -35.10 -16.15 -33.97
C PHE A 272 -35.66 -15.30 -35.09
N LYS A 273 -36.89 -14.85 -34.91
CA LYS A 273 -37.61 -14.06 -35.91
C LYS A 273 -37.52 -12.60 -35.54
N VAL A 274 -36.90 -11.81 -36.39
CA VAL A 274 -36.92 -10.35 -36.28
C VAL A 274 -38.07 -9.81 -37.11
N SER A 275 -38.82 -8.86 -36.56
CA SER A 275 -39.82 -8.08 -37.30
C SER A 275 -39.31 -6.65 -37.41
N TYR A 276 -39.43 -6.08 -38.59
CA TYR A 276 -38.94 -4.73 -38.86
C TYR A 276 -39.79 -4.04 -39.92
N HIS A 277 -39.69 -2.69 -39.97
CA HIS A 277 -40.33 -1.86 -40.96
C HIS A 277 -39.26 -1.21 -41.83
N LEU A 278 -39.58 -0.95 -43.09
CA LEU A 278 -38.66 -0.20 -43.95
C LEU A 278 -38.77 1.30 -43.68
N SER A 279 -37.67 2.02 -43.80
CA SER A 279 -37.64 3.49 -43.65
C SER A 279 -38.51 4.22 -44.69
N ILE A 280 -38.72 3.59 -45.86
CA ILE A 280 -39.48 4.11 -46.97
C ILE A 280 -40.98 3.75 -46.86
N ASP A 281 -41.32 2.71 -46.09
CA ASP A 281 -42.70 2.28 -45.89
C ASP A 281 -42.86 1.71 -44.46
N PRO A 282 -43.07 2.59 -43.48
CA PRO A 282 -43.13 2.20 -42.06
C PRO A 282 -44.44 1.45 -41.71
N GLU A 283 -45.43 1.44 -42.60
CA GLU A 283 -46.72 0.71 -42.35
C GLU A 283 -46.64 -0.77 -42.68
N ILE A 284 -45.65 -1.18 -43.50
CA ILE A 284 -45.48 -2.58 -43.88
C ILE A 284 -44.44 -3.24 -42.95
N SER A 285 -44.89 -4.29 -42.26
CA SER A 285 -44.01 -5.12 -41.44
C SER A 285 -43.40 -6.27 -42.25
N TYR A 286 -42.10 -6.38 -42.19
CA TYR A 286 -41.31 -7.48 -42.74
C TYR A 286 -40.82 -8.36 -41.62
N SER A 287 -40.47 -9.61 -41.95
CA SER A 287 -39.86 -10.50 -40.98
C SER A 287 -38.77 -11.34 -41.62
N LEU A 288 -37.71 -11.59 -40.85
CA LEU A 288 -36.59 -12.41 -41.25
C LEU A 288 -36.26 -13.39 -40.13
N ASN A 289 -35.98 -14.66 -40.49
CA ASN A 289 -35.46 -15.62 -39.53
C ASN A 289 -33.94 -15.61 -39.58
N ILE A 290 -33.35 -15.33 -38.44
CA ILE A 290 -31.90 -15.25 -38.29
C ILE A 290 -31.41 -16.39 -37.42
N SER A 291 -30.42 -17.13 -37.89
CA SER A 291 -29.82 -18.21 -37.11
C SER A 291 -29.03 -17.64 -35.96
N LYS A 292 -29.20 -18.15 -34.76
CA LYS A 292 -28.36 -17.82 -33.59
C LYS A 292 -26.88 -18.05 -33.89
N SER A 293 -26.55 -19.08 -34.69
CA SER A 293 -25.16 -19.35 -35.09
C SER A 293 -24.47 -18.19 -35.82
N PHE A 294 -25.26 -17.34 -36.51
CA PHE A 294 -24.70 -16.10 -37.11
C PHE A 294 -24.19 -15.14 -36.03
N ILE A 295 -24.98 -14.93 -34.99
CA ILE A 295 -24.59 -14.06 -33.87
C ILE A 295 -23.38 -14.61 -33.13
N LEU A 296 -23.41 -15.90 -32.79
CA LEU A 296 -22.30 -16.61 -32.12
C LEU A 296 -21.00 -16.53 -32.92
N ARG A 297 -21.06 -16.63 -34.24
CA ARG A 297 -19.89 -16.46 -35.09
C ARG A 297 -19.34 -15.05 -35.02
N LYS A 298 -20.22 -14.04 -35.06
CA LYS A 298 -19.80 -12.62 -34.96
C LYS A 298 -19.23 -12.29 -33.61
N GLN A 299 -19.77 -12.83 -32.53
CA GLN A 299 -19.18 -12.75 -31.21
C GLN A 299 -17.79 -13.42 -31.15
N ALA A 300 -17.65 -14.63 -31.74
CA ALA A 300 -16.37 -15.31 -31.79
C ALA A 300 -15.30 -14.55 -32.60
N GLU A 301 -15.69 -13.89 -33.69
CA GLU A 301 -14.80 -13.02 -34.47
C GLU A 301 -14.25 -11.85 -33.61
N LEU A 302 -15.03 -11.34 -32.67
CA LEU A 302 -14.64 -10.29 -31.74
C LEU A 302 -13.87 -10.82 -30.51
N VAL A 303 -14.35 -11.94 -29.95
CA VAL A 303 -13.75 -12.55 -28.76
C VAL A 303 -12.31 -12.94 -29.00
N LYS A 304 -12.01 -13.51 -30.17
CA LYS A 304 -10.66 -14.01 -30.48
C LYS A 304 -9.57 -12.94 -30.36
N PRO A 305 -9.64 -11.80 -31.06
CA PRO A 305 -8.59 -10.76 -30.96
C PRO A 305 -8.50 -10.18 -29.56
N VAL A 306 -9.63 -10.03 -28.84
CA VAL A 306 -9.63 -9.53 -27.46
C VAL A 306 -9.01 -10.56 -26.51
N SER A 307 -9.34 -11.83 -26.68
CA SER A 307 -8.78 -12.94 -25.92
C SER A 307 -7.26 -13.08 -26.12
N ASP A 308 -6.82 -13.08 -27.39
CA ASP A 308 -5.40 -13.16 -27.75
C ASP A 308 -4.63 -11.95 -27.19
N GLY A 309 -5.24 -10.75 -27.25
CA GLY A 309 -4.70 -9.53 -26.67
C GLY A 309 -4.61 -9.61 -25.16
N LEU A 310 -5.67 -10.08 -24.50
CA LEU A 310 -5.70 -10.24 -23.04
C LEU A 310 -4.64 -11.26 -22.58
N ALA A 311 -4.55 -12.40 -23.25
CA ALA A 311 -3.55 -13.41 -22.95
C ALA A 311 -2.12 -12.87 -23.12
N LYS A 312 -1.85 -12.15 -24.22
CA LYS A 312 -0.57 -11.47 -24.45
C LYS A 312 -0.27 -10.42 -23.39
N PHE A 313 -1.26 -9.63 -23.01
CA PHE A 313 -1.12 -8.61 -21.97
C PHE A 313 -0.79 -9.24 -20.63
N CYS A 314 -1.53 -10.26 -20.21
CA CYS A 314 -1.34 -10.97 -18.95
C CYS A 314 -0.04 -11.79 -18.91
N SER A 315 0.47 -12.27 -20.06
CA SER A 315 1.75 -13.00 -20.10
C SER A 315 2.96 -12.15 -19.68
N SER A 316 2.83 -10.82 -19.73
CA SER A 316 3.85 -9.89 -19.26
C SER A 316 3.81 -9.66 -17.73
N MET A 317 2.83 -10.25 -17.03
CA MET A 317 2.60 -10.11 -15.61
C MET A 317 2.54 -11.49 -14.95
N ASN A 318 2.85 -11.57 -13.64
CA ASN A 318 2.62 -12.81 -12.90
C ASN A 318 1.11 -13.00 -12.70
N ALA A 319 0.59 -14.13 -13.09
CA ALA A 319 -0.86 -14.44 -12.95
C ALA A 319 -1.32 -14.37 -11.48
N SER A 320 -0.45 -14.73 -10.52
CA SER A 320 -0.73 -14.63 -9.08
C SER A 320 -0.93 -13.20 -8.57
N ASP A 321 -0.45 -12.21 -9.33
CA ASP A 321 -0.57 -10.80 -8.94
C ASP A 321 -1.90 -10.19 -9.41
N ILE A 322 -2.62 -10.86 -10.33
CA ILE A 322 -3.90 -10.38 -10.85
C ILE A 322 -5.02 -10.87 -9.92
N SER A 323 -5.70 -9.94 -9.29
CA SER A 323 -6.79 -10.24 -8.35
C SER A 323 -8.17 -10.17 -8.97
N ALA A 324 -8.35 -9.34 -9.98
CA ALA A 324 -9.64 -9.18 -10.67
C ALA A 324 -9.47 -8.65 -12.10
N TYR A 325 -10.52 -8.89 -12.88
CA TYR A 325 -10.73 -8.36 -14.22
C TYR A 325 -12.02 -7.56 -14.24
N LEU A 326 -11.96 -6.29 -14.64
CA LEU A 326 -13.10 -5.41 -14.77
C LEU A 326 -13.41 -5.16 -16.24
N PHE A 327 -14.58 -5.58 -16.67
CA PHE A 327 -15.08 -5.37 -18.03
C PHE A 327 -16.03 -4.18 -18.03
N MET A 328 -15.82 -3.22 -18.90
CA MET A 328 -16.58 -1.97 -18.97
C MET A 328 -16.92 -1.61 -20.41
N GLY A 329 -18.09 -0.99 -20.61
CA GLY A 329 -18.53 -0.48 -21.88
C GLY A 329 -19.63 -1.31 -22.53
N GLU A 330 -20.44 -0.66 -23.38
CA GLU A 330 -21.68 -1.23 -23.97
C GLU A 330 -21.46 -2.51 -24.78
N MET A 331 -20.28 -2.68 -25.36
CA MET A 331 -19.94 -3.89 -26.11
C MET A 331 -20.04 -5.17 -25.26
N PHE A 332 -19.81 -5.06 -23.95
CA PHE A 332 -19.87 -6.18 -23.01
C PHE A 332 -21.25 -6.35 -22.38
N GLU A 333 -22.21 -5.48 -22.66
CA GLU A 333 -23.61 -5.59 -22.20
C GLU A 333 -24.32 -6.80 -22.80
N THR A 334 -23.82 -7.34 -23.89
CA THR A 334 -24.25 -8.65 -24.35
C THR A 334 -23.63 -9.71 -23.41
N GLU A 335 -24.45 -10.27 -22.56
CA GLU A 335 -24.11 -11.23 -21.51
C GLU A 335 -23.18 -12.35 -22.00
N GLN A 336 -23.39 -12.83 -23.21
CA GLN A 336 -22.57 -13.89 -23.81
C GLN A 336 -21.13 -13.45 -24.14
N LEU A 337 -20.91 -12.21 -24.55
CA LEU A 337 -19.56 -11.73 -24.87
C LEU A 337 -18.73 -11.59 -23.62
N TYR A 338 -19.31 -11.02 -22.56
CA TYR A 338 -18.68 -10.95 -21.25
C TYR A 338 -18.36 -12.36 -20.72
N GLU A 339 -19.32 -13.28 -20.72
CA GLU A 339 -19.12 -14.64 -20.23
C GLU A 339 -18.01 -15.40 -20.98
N LEU A 340 -17.94 -15.25 -22.30
CA LEU A 340 -16.89 -15.86 -23.11
C LEU A 340 -15.50 -15.34 -22.72
N LEU A 341 -15.38 -14.03 -22.49
CA LEU A 341 -14.11 -13.40 -22.08
C LEU A 341 -13.81 -13.68 -20.61
N ALA A 342 -14.81 -13.75 -19.74
CA ALA A 342 -14.65 -14.09 -18.34
C ALA A 342 -14.10 -15.50 -18.11
N LYS A 343 -14.46 -16.47 -18.98
CA LYS A 343 -13.91 -17.83 -18.95
C LYS A 343 -12.40 -17.89 -19.25
N ILE A 344 -11.87 -16.89 -19.94
CA ILE A 344 -10.45 -16.80 -20.29
C ILE A 344 -9.64 -16.15 -19.17
N SER A 345 -10.28 -15.32 -18.37
CA SER A 345 -9.65 -14.70 -17.23
C SER A 345 -9.48 -15.69 -16.07
N THR A 346 -8.28 -15.78 -15.53
CA THR A 346 -7.95 -16.74 -14.45
C THR A 346 -8.34 -16.24 -13.06
N GLY A 347 -8.86 -15.01 -12.95
CA GLY A 347 -9.26 -14.35 -11.70
C GLY A 347 -10.77 -14.12 -11.59
N LYS A 348 -11.17 -13.34 -10.60
CA LYS A 348 -12.55 -12.87 -10.47
C LYS A 348 -12.85 -11.85 -11.57
N SER A 349 -13.88 -12.12 -12.36
CA SER A 349 -14.33 -11.22 -13.42
C SER A 349 -15.60 -10.52 -12.99
N HIS A 350 -15.65 -9.21 -13.24
CA HIS A 350 -16.81 -8.36 -12.97
C HIS A 350 -17.13 -7.54 -14.22
N TYR A 351 -18.39 -7.51 -14.58
CA TYR A 351 -18.90 -6.61 -15.60
C TYR A 351 -19.51 -5.40 -14.92
N ILE A 352 -19.24 -4.22 -15.47
CA ILE A 352 -19.71 -2.95 -14.99
C ILE A 352 -20.55 -2.31 -16.08
N SER A 353 -21.84 -2.30 -15.86
CA SER A 353 -22.78 -1.66 -16.76
C SER A 353 -22.65 -0.15 -16.71
N SER A 354 -22.92 0.50 -17.85
CA SER A 354 -23.03 1.96 -17.92
C SER A 354 -24.13 2.54 -17.01
N ILE A 355 -25.14 1.71 -16.65
CA ILE A 355 -26.19 2.06 -15.67
C ILE A 355 -25.60 2.30 -14.27
N GLU A 356 -24.48 1.66 -13.94
CA GLU A 356 -23.82 1.80 -12.64
C GLU A 356 -22.92 3.05 -12.55
N TYR A 357 -22.66 3.72 -13.67
CA TYR A 357 -21.76 4.88 -13.70
C TYR A 357 -22.20 6.02 -12.77
N PRO A 358 -23.48 6.41 -12.68
CA PRO A 358 -23.90 7.41 -11.71
C PRO A 358 -23.55 7.06 -10.25
N GLU A 359 -23.72 5.80 -9.88
CA GLU A 359 -23.38 5.33 -8.53
C GLU A 359 -21.88 5.34 -8.28
N ILE A 360 -21.07 4.97 -9.27
CA ILE A 360 -19.60 5.05 -9.20
C ILE A 360 -19.14 6.49 -9.03
N LEU A 361 -19.74 7.44 -9.77
CA LEU A 361 -19.47 8.87 -9.67
C LEU A 361 -19.85 9.42 -8.28
N HIS A 362 -20.99 9.00 -7.75
CA HIS A 362 -21.42 9.35 -6.41
C HIS A 362 -20.45 8.85 -5.33
N LYS A 363 -19.95 7.63 -5.46
CA LYS A 363 -18.92 7.09 -4.56
C LYS A 363 -17.62 7.90 -4.59
N TYR A 364 -17.28 8.47 -5.75
CA TYR A 364 -16.12 9.35 -5.89
C TYR A 364 -16.17 10.54 -4.94
N MET A 365 -17.30 11.23 -4.85
CA MET A 365 -17.44 12.40 -3.98
C MET A 365 -17.27 12.05 -2.50
N LYS A 366 -17.73 10.88 -2.07
CA LYS A 366 -17.58 10.42 -0.69
C LYS A 366 -16.12 10.15 -0.32
N VAL A 367 -15.32 9.66 -1.29
CA VAL A 367 -13.90 9.32 -1.08
C VAL A 367 -13.01 10.56 -1.20
N ASN A 368 -13.35 11.48 -2.11
CA ASN A 368 -12.48 12.60 -2.49
C ASN A 368 -12.99 13.98 -2.06
N ALA A 369 -13.91 14.04 -1.10
CA ALA A 369 -14.57 15.29 -0.65
C ALA A 369 -13.62 16.42 -0.18
N GLY A 370 -12.30 16.18 -0.09
CA GLY A 370 -11.28 17.16 0.25
C GLY A 370 -10.27 17.48 -0.86
N LEU A 371 -10.35 16.80 -2.01
CA LEU A 371 -9.37 16.94 -3.09
C LEU A 371 -9.87 17.97 -4.12
N THR A 372 -9.48 19.23 -3.96
CA THR A 372 -9.66 20.27 -4.96
C THR A 372 -8.36 20.45 -5.73
N GLU A 373 -8.37 20.14 -7.03
CA GLU A 373 -7.26 20.44 -7.93
C GLU A 373 -7.58 21.71 -8.72
N ASP A 374 -6.75 22.75 -8.63
CA ASP A 374 -6.90 23.96 -9.45
C ASP A 374 -6.42 23.61 -10.87
N PRO A 375 -7.24 23.81 -11.92
CA PRO A 375 -6.83 23.64 -13.33
C PRO A 375 -5.59 24.43 -13.73
N LYS A 376 -5.28 25.54 -13.03
CA LYS A 376 -4.06 26.32 -13.22
C LYS A 376 -2.78 25.52 -12.92
N ASN A 377 -2.89 24.45 -12.14
CA ASN A 377 -1.79 23.57 -11.81
C ASN A 377 -1.74 22.31 -12.70
N PHE A 378 -2.46 22.29 -13.83
CA PHE A 378 -2.60 21.11 -14.70
C PHE A 378 -1.26 20.47 -15.06
N ASP A 379 -0.28 21.26 -15.52
CA ASP A 379 1.03 20.71 -15.93
C ASP A 379 1.75 20.04 -14.75
N LYS A 380 1.64 20.62 -13.57
CA LYS A 380 2.20 20.03 -12.33
C LYS A 380 1.47 18.73 -11.97
N VAL A 381 0.15 18.76 -11.98
CA VAL A 381 -0.69 17.57 -11.68
C VAL A 381 -0.42 16.46 -12.70
N MET A 382 -0.31 16.78 -13.98
CA MET A 382 0.02 15.79 -15.01
C MET A 382 1.43 15.25 -14.85
N ALA A 383 2.40 16.09 -14.48
CA ALA A 383 3.75 15.63 -14.18
C ALA A 383 3.77 14.70 -12.96
N ASP A 384 3.03 15.04 -11.89
CA ASP A 384 2.92 14.22 -10.69
C ASP A 384 2.22 12.87 -10.97
N ARG A 385 1.15 12.89 -11.79
CA ARG A 385 0.47 11.66 -12.23
C ARG A 385 1.33 10.78 -13.13
N THR A 386 2.07 11.38 -14.07
CA THR A 386 3.03 10.64 -14.91
C THR A 386 4.12 10.03 -14.03
N ARG A 387 4.59 10.75 -13.03
CA ARG A 387 5.56 10.27 -12.06
C ARG A 387 4.96 9.10 -11.25
N ALA A 388 3.75 9.24 -10.74
CA ALA A 388 3.02 8.19 -10.03
C ALA A 388 2.81 6.93 -10.90
N ALA A 389 2.40 7.09 -12.17
CA ALA A 389 2.24 5.98 -13.10
C ALA A 389 3.56 5.28 -13.41
N ASN A 390 4.66 6.03 -13.61
CA ASN A 390 5.98 5.47 -13.83
C ASN A 390 6.48 4.68 -12.62
N SER A 391 6.18 5.15 -11.42
CA SER A 391 6.54 4.43 -10.20
C SER A 391 5.69 3.21 -9.98
N ALA A 392 4.40 3.29 -10.23
CA ALA A 392 3.52 2.15 -10.17
C ALA A 392 3.99 1.05 -11.13
N ARG A 393 4.41 1.44 -12.34
CA ARG A 393 5.02 0.52 -13.32
C ARG A 393 6.32 -0.08 -12.79
N LEU A 394 7.22 0.74 -12.27
CA LEU A 394 8.49 0.29 -11.69
C LEU A 394 8.24 -0.65 -10.52
N TRP A 395 7.34 -0.30 -9.61
CA TRP A 395 6.93 -1.16 -8.51
C TRP A 395 6.33 -2.48 -9.01
N SER A 396 5.46 -2.43 -10.00
CA SER A 396 4.83 -3.61 -10.58
C SER A 396 5.83 -4.63 -11.13
N THR A 397 6.96 -4.16 -11.69
CA THR A 397 8.00 -5.02 -12.27
C THR A 397 9.06 -5.44 -11.25
N GLU A 398 9.37 -4.59 -10.27
CA GLU A 398 10.52 -4.76 -9.38
C GLU A 398 10.15 -5.07 -7.92
N SER A 399 8.85 -4.97 -7.57
CA SER A 399 8.38 -5.22 -6.19
C SER A 399 8.79 -6.59 -5.66
N GLY A 400 8.77 -7.61 -6.50
CA GLY A 400 9.20 -8.96 -6.13
C GLY A 400 10.64 -9.01 -5.58
N LYS A 401 11.57 -8.25 -6.17
CA LYS A 401 12.96 -8.16 -5.71
C LYS A 401 13.06 -7.42 -4.37
N ILE A 402 12.30 -6.31 -4.25
CA ILE A 402 12.29 -5.48 -3.05
C ILE A 402 11.67 -6.24 -1.87
N LEU A 403 10.54 -6.90 -2.10
CA LEU A 403 9.86 -7.70 -1.07
C LEU A 403 10.68 -8.94 -0.68
N SER A 404 11.37 -9.56 -1.63
CA SER A 404 12.30 -10.67 -1.36
C SER A 404 13.47 -10.22 -0.49
N LEU A 405 14.05 -9.03 -0.77
CA LEU A 405 15.09 -8.45 0.07
C LEU A 405 14.55 -8.14 1.48
N LYS A 406 13.39 -7.51 1.60
CA LYS A 406 12.75 -7.25 2.90
C LYS A 406 12.55 -8.55 3.70
N LYS A 407 12.02 -9.59 3.05
CA LYS A 407 11.80 -10.88 3.68
C LYS A 407 13.11 -11.48 4.20
N ALA A 408 14.15 -11.50 3.36
CA ALA A 408 15.46 -11.99 3.75
C ALA A 408 16.03 -11.23 4.96
N LEU A 409 15.93 -9.90 4.97
CA LEU A 409 16.34 -9.07 6.11
C LEU A 409 15.52 -9.38 7.37
N THR A 410 14.19 -9.51 7.24
CA THR A 410 13.29 -9.80 8.37
C THR A 410 13.58 -11.16 9.00
N GLU A 411 14.02 -12.15 8.22
CA GLU A 411 14.40 -13.48 8.71
C GLU A 411 15.80 -13.50 9.34
N ILE A 412 16.74 -12.78 8.74
CA ILE A 412 18.17 -12.82 9.14
C ILE A 412 18.45 -11.97 10.37
N VAL A 413 17.87 -10.76 10.48
CA VAL A 413 18.20 -9.81 11.55
C VAL A 413 17.92 -10.37 12.95
N PRO A 414 16.79 -11.01 13.23
CA PRO A 414 16.53 -11.61 14.55
C PRO A 414 17.52 -12.74 14.90
N ASP A 415 17.84 -13.62 13.96
CA ASP A 415 18.80 -14.68 14.19
C ASP A 415 20.20 -14.11 14.43
N PHE A 416 20.62 -13.13 13.65
CA PHE A 416 21.90 -12.44 13.83
C PHE A 416 21.96 -11.73 15.19
N LYS A 417 20.90 -11.06 15.59
CA LYS A 417 20.78 -10.40 16.91
C LYS A 417 20.96 -11.39 18.05
N LEU A 418 20.30 -12.54 17.98
CA LEU A 418 20.42 -13.59 18.99
C LEU A 418 21.86 -14.11 19.08
N ARG A 419 22.51 -14.37 17.95
CA ARG A 419 23.88 -14.85 17.89
C ARG A 419 24.89 -13.83 18.45
N VAL A 420 24.78 -12.58 18.04
CA VAL A 420 25.65 -11.50 18.52
C VAL A 420 25.46 -11.29 20.03
N GLN A 421 24.20 -11.31 20.52
CA GLN A 421 23.92 -11.19 21.94
C GLN A 421 24.46 -12.38 22.75
N SER A 422 24.32 -13.59 22.23
CA SER A 422 24.92 -14.79 22.86
C SER A 422 26.44 -14.68 22.94
N PHE A 423 27.07 -14.28 21.83
CA PHE A 423 28.51 -14.08 21.76
C PHE A 423 28.96 -13.00 22.74
N LYS A 424 28.30 -11.85 22.79
CA LYS A 424 28.57 -10.76 23.76
C LYS A 424 28.55 -11.28 25.21
N ASN A 425 27.48 -12.02 25.57
CA ASN A 425 27.34 -12.56 26.92
C ASN A 425 28.48 -13.54 27.27
N LYS A 426 28.83 -14.41 26.32
CA LYS A 426 29.94 -15.36 26.48
C LYS A 426 31.28 -14.66 26.59
N CYS A 427 31.54 -13.66 25.75
CA CYS A 427 32.74 -12.83 25.83
C CYS A 427 32.86 -12.13 27.18
N SER A 428 31.78 -11.51 27.65
CA SER A 428 31.74 -10.85 28.95
C SER A 428 32.04 -11.83 30.11
N SER A 429 31.46 -13.01 30.06
CA SER A 429 31.72 -14.08 31.04
C SER A 429 33.14 -14.57 30.97
N ALA A 430 33.68 -14.77 29.77
CA ALA A 430 35.08 -15.20 29.57
C ALA A 430 36.09 -14.18 30.05
N LEU A 431 35.83 -12.88 29.78
CA LEU A 431 36.70 -11.79 30.27
C LEU A 431 36.66 -11.65 31.81
N ALA A 432 35.50 -11.82 32.42
CA ALA A 432 35.36 -11.83 33.89
C ALA A 432 36.12 -13.04 34.49
N SER A 433 35.97 -14.23 33.91
CA SER A 433 36.65 -15.44 34.36
C SER A 433 38.16 -15.33 34.13
N MET A 434 38.62 -14.73 33.02
CA MET A 434 40.02 -14.41 32.77
C MET A 434 40.58 -13.49 33.85
N SER A 435 39.87 -12.43 34.20
CA SER A 435 40.30 -11.49 35.26
C SER A 435 40.48 -12.23 36.60
N SER A 436 39.53 -13.08 36.98
CA SER A 436 39.62 -13.89 38.19
C SER A 436 40.79 -14.90 38.15
N ALA A 437 41.04 -15.49 36.97
CA ALA A 437 42.21 -16.40 36.78
C ALA A 437 43.54 -15.66 36.87
N LEU A 438 43.60 -14.42 36.41
CA LEU A 438 44.80 -13.57 36.56
C LEU A 438 45.08 -13.21 38.02
N GLU A 439 44.03 -12.93 38.80
CA GLU A 439 44.17 -12.69 40.26
C GLU A 439 44.84 -13.86 40.98
N THR A 440 44.52 -15.06 40.55
CA THR A 440 45.12 -16.32 41.09
C THR A 440 46.37 -16.73 40.37
N SER A 441 46.86 -15.92 39.41
CA SER A 441 48.04 -16.18 38.58
C SER A 441 47.99 -17.48 37.76
N ASN A 442 46.76 -17.91 37.40
CA ASN A 442 46.53 -19.09 36.59
C ASN A 442 46.37 -18.72 35.10
N PHE A 443 47.51 -18.47 34.45
CA PHE A 443 47.58 -18.01 33.06
C PHE A 443 47.01 -19.01 32.04
N ASN A 444 47.20 -20.30 32.28
CA ASN A 444 46.67 -21.32 31.36
C ASN A 444 45.13 -21.30 31.40
N GLN A 445 44.55 -21.20 32.58
CA GLN A 445 43.11 -21.12 32.71
C GLN A 445 42.55 -19.79 32.11
N ALA A 446 43.28 -18.69 32.24
CA ALA A 446 42.90 -17.43 31.60
C ALA A 446 42.95 -17.55 30.06
N ASP A 447 43.95 -18.19 29.48
CA ASP A 447 44.00 -18.48 28.03
C ASP A 447 42.86 -19.42 27.60
N ASP A 448 42.57 -20.48 28.39
CA ASP A 448 41.48 -21.42 28.08
C ASP A 448 40.11 -20.72 28.04
N TYR A 449 39.83 -19.79 28.97
CA TYR A 449 38.61 -19.03 28.96
C TYR A 449 38.44 -18.16 27.70
N LEU A 450 39.50 -17.49 27.28
CA LEU A 450 39.49 -16.66 26.06
C LEU A 450 39.50 -17.53 24.81
N GLY A 451 40.27 -18.60 24.78
CA GLY A 451 40.36 -19.52 23.66
C GLY A 451 39.05 -20.27 23.38
N SER A 452 38.27 -20.54 24.43
CA SER A 452 36.95 -21.15 24.29
C SER A 452 35.97 -20.31 23.44
N GLN A 453 36.23 -19.02 23.26
CA GLN A 453 35.43 -18.13 22.42
C GLN A 453 35.84 -18.08 20.94
N ASP A 454 37.02 -18.61 20.60
CA ASP A 454 37.54 -18.56 19.22
C ASP A 454 36.70 -19.39 18.26
N GLU A 455 36.17 -20.51 18.67
CA GLU A 455 35.27 -21.33 17.86
C GLU A 455 33.95 -20.61 17.58
N GLU A 456 33.33 -20.01 18.59
CA GLU A 456 32.08 -19.26 18.44
C GLU A 456 32.30 -18.00 17.60
N ARG A 457 33.41 -17.31 17.79
CA ARG A 457 33.82 -16.18 16.96
C ARG A 457 33.93 -16.60 15.49
N GLN A 458 34.56 -17.75 15.22
CA GLN A 458 34.70 -18.24 13.85
C GLN A 458 33.35 -18.67 13.24
N MET A 459 32.50 -19.32 14.02
CA MET A 459 31.15 -19.66 13.57
C MET A 459 30.33 -18.41 13.22
N LEU A 460 30.37 -17.38 14.06
CA LEU A 460 29.65 -16.14 13.82
C LEU A 460 30.25 -15.37 12.65
N LYS A 461 31.57 -15.35 12.50
CA LYS A 461 32.24 -14.78 11.32
C LYS A 461 31.80 -15.47 10.03
N ASN A 462 31.72 -16.78 10.03
CA ASN A 462 31.25 -17.55 8.86
C ASN A 462 29.78 -17.22 8.55
N HIS A 463 28.95 -17.10 9.58
CA HIS A 463 27.54 -16.69 9.39
C HIS A 463 27.43 -15.29 8.78
N ILE A 464 28.23 -14.33 9.24
CA ILE A 464 28.30 -12.97 8.66
C ILE A 464 28.67 -13.04 7.18
N VAL A 465 29.75 -13.75 6.85
CA VAL A 465 30.23 -13.83 5.47
C VAL A 465 29.26 -14.55 4.54
N GLN A 466 28.64 -15.64 4.99
CA GLN A 466 27.82 -16.46 4.12
C GLN A 466 26.38 -15.90 3.97
N ASN A 467 25.81 -15.34 5.02
CA ASN A 467 24.41 -14.94 5.03
C ASN A 467 24.23 -13.42 5.03
N ILE A 468 24.89 -12.71 5.92
CA ILE A 468 24.71 -11.26 6.09
C ILE A 468 25.28 -10.50 4.90
N MET A 469 26.50 -10.80 4.48
CA MET A 469 27.14 -10.12 3.34
C MET A 469 26.37 -10.30 2.04
N SER A 470 25.81 -11.50 1.81
CA SER A 470 24.99 -11.77 0.63
C SER A 470 23.75 -10.85 0.57
N VAL A 471 23.10 -10.61 1.71
CA VAL A 471 21.92 -9.73 1.76
C VAL A 471 22.31 -8.26 1.63
N ILE A 472 23.45 -7.86 2.20
CA ILE A 472 24.00 -6.51 2.02
C ILE A 472 24.36 -6.25 0.55
N GLU A 473 24.98 -7.20 -0.13
CA GLU A 473 25.30 -7.10 -1.57
C GLU A 473 24.03 -6.99 -2.41
N GLN A 474 23.00 -7.78 -2.08
CA GLN A 474 21.71 -7.68 -2.73
C GLN A 474 21.08 -6.30 -2.53
N GLN A 475 21.14 -5.75 -1.33
CA GLN A 475 20.63 -4.40 -1.05
C GLN A 475 21.43 -3.34 -1.82
N GLN A 476 22.75 -3.44 -1.86
CA GLN A 476 23.59 -2.52 -2.63
C GLN A 476 23.25 -2.55 -4.12
N SER A 477 23.02 -3.74 -4.68
CA SER A 477 22.62 -3.90 -6.08
C SER A 477 21.25 -3.25 -6.37
N LEU A 478 20.36 -3.22 -5.38
CA LEU A 478 19.03 -2.60 -5.48
C LEU A 478 18.98 -1.14 -5.03
N ARG A 479 20.10 -0.57 -4.58
CA ARG A 479 20.15 0.79 -3.99
C ARG A 479 19.53 1.87 -4.88
N GLN A 480 19.85 1.87 -6.17
CA GLN A 480 19.29 2.86 -7.11
C GLN A 480 17.78 2.65 -7.31
N LEU A 481 17.33 1.40 -7.30
CA LEU A 481 15.92 1.06 -7.39
C LEU A 481 15.18 1.52 -6.13
N LEU A 482 15.70 1.21 -4.95
CA LEU A 482 15.14 1.64 -3.66
C LEU A 482 15.03 3.16 -3.57
N MET A 483 16.04 3.90 -4.04
CA MET A 483 15.99 5.37 -4.12
C MET A 483 14.86 5.85 -5.03
N LYS A 484 14.72 5.27 -6.22
CA LYS A 484 13.66 5.66 -7.17
C LYS A 484 12.26 5.36 -6.63
N VAL A 485 12.06 4.20 -5.99
CA VAL A 485 10.74 3.86 -5.43
C VAL A 485 10.45 4.63 -4.13
N SER A 486 11.45 5.06 -3.37
CA SER A 486 11.27 5.83 -2.13
C SER A 486 10.72 7.25 -2.36
N GLU A 487 10.75 7.74 -3.60
CA GLU A 487 10.09 9.00 -3.96
C GLU A 487 8.55 8.91 -3.81
N TYR A 488 8.01 7.71 -3.67
CA TYR A 488 6.57 7.45 -3.60
C TYR A 488 6.13 7.09 -2.18
N PRO A 489 5.05 7.71 -1.69
CA PRO A 489 4.60 7.54 -0.31
C PRO A 489 4.39 6.07 0.08
N PHE A 490 3.79 5.27 -0.81
CA PHE A 490 3.48 3.86 -0.54
C PHE A 490 4.74 2.97 -0.41
N ALA A 491 5.76 3.21 -1.23
CA ALA A 491 7.01 2.47 -1.18
C ALA A 491 7.92 2.97 -0.06
N LYS A 492 7.75 4.20 0.36
CA LYS A 492 8.56 4.84 1.40
C LYS A 492 8.58 4.03 2.69
N LYS A 493 7.44 3.51 3.12
CA LYS A 493 7.35 2.66 4.33
C LYS A 493 8.18 1.39 4.18
N VAL A 494 8.05 0.69 3.03
CA VAL A 494 8.80 -0.55 2.77
C VAL A 494 10.30 -0.27 2.70
N VAL A 495 10.71 0.83 2.06
CA VAL A 495 12.11 1.25 1.98
C VAL A 495 12.64 1.66 3.35
N SER A 496 11.84 2.37 4.18
CA SER A 496 12.20 2.72 5.55
C SER A 496 12.45 1.46 6.38
N GLU A 497 11.57 0.48 6.33
CA GLU A 497 11.72 -0.78 7.04
C GLU A 497 12.98 -1.57 6.59
N ILE A 498 13.30 -1.56 5.28
CA ILE A 498 14.54 -2.15 4.75
C ILE A 498 15.77 -1.44 5.32
N ASN A 499 15.74 -0.10 5.37
CA ASN A 499 16.85 0.68 5.91
C ASN A 499 17.01 0.46 7.41
N GLU A 500 15.93 0.43 8.19
CA GLU A 500 15.95 0.15 9.64
C GLU A 500 16.54 -1.25 9.94
N LEU A 501 16.19 -2.24 9.13
CA LEU A 501 16.77 -3.58 9.25
C LEU A 501 18.26 -3.60 8.88
N HIS A 502 18.66 -2.81 7.88
CA HIS A 502 20.06 -2.65 7.50
C HIS A 502 20.87 -1.96 8.60
N ASP A 503 20.36 -0.84 9.14
CA ASP A 503 20.99 -0.11 10.23
C ASP A 503 21.18 -1.03 11.45
N SER A 504 20.19 -1.89 11.73
CA SER A 504 20.29 -2.92 12.77
C SER A 504 21.44 -3.92 12.51
N ILE A 505 21.66 -4.31 11.25
CA ILE A 505 22.81 -5.18 10.89
C ILE A 505 24.12 -4.43 11.13
N GLU A 506 24.22 -3.17 10.74
CA GLU A 506 25.43 -2.38 10.96
C GLU A 506 25.73 -2.20 12.45
N GLU A 507 24.71 -1.91 13.28
CA GLU A 507 24.87 -1.82 14.73
C GLU A 507 25.32 -3.14 15.35
N LEU A 508 24.68 -4.25 14.96
CA LEU A 508 25.05 -5.58 15.44
C LEU A 508 26.47 -5.97 15.01
N SER A 509 26.88 -5.59 13.81
CA SER A 509 28.25 -5.83 13.31
C SER A 509 29.28 -5.04 14.14
N LYS A 510 28.98 -3.78 14.50
CA LYS A 510 29.84 -3.00 15.40
C LYS A 510 29.96 -3.66 16.77
N VAL A 511 28.86 -4.14 17.34
CA VAL A 511 28.88 -4.86 18.62
C VAL A 511 29.76 -6.12 18.51
N TYR A 512 29.64 -6.87 17.41
CA TYR A 512 30.49 -8.04 17.18
C TYR A 512 31.97 -7.66 17.10
N ASP A 513 32.34 -6.62 16.35
CA ASP A 513 33.70 -6.14 16.21
C ASP A 513 34.28 -5.65 17.55
N GLU A 514 33.47 -4.93 18.33
CA GLU A 514 33.84 -4.50 19.69
C GLU A 514 34.17 -5.70 20.60
N GLN A 515 33.32 -6.74 20.57
CA GLN A 515 33.60 -7.94 21.36
C GLN A 515 34.86 -8.70 20.90
N CYS A 516 35.09 -8.74 19.59
CA CYS A 516 36.34 -9.31 19.05
C CYS A 516 37.55 -8.52 19.52
N HIS A 517 37.46 -7.18 19.53
CA HIS A 517 38.56 -6.33 20.02
C HIS A 517 38.81 -6.54 21.50
N LEU A 518 37.78 -6.61 22.33
CA LEU A 518 37.92 -6.89 23.76
C LEU A 518 38.56 -8.25 24.04
N LEU A 519 38.25 -9.27 23.26
CA LEU A 519 38.91 -10.57 23.39
C LEU A 519 40.38 -10.50 23.02
N GLU A 520 40.76 -9.79 21.96
CA GLU A 520 42.16 -9.61 21.59
C GLU A 520 42.95 -8.80 22.63
N GLU A 521 42.32 -7.74 23.18
CA GLU A 521 42.89 -6.99 24.32
C GLU A 521 43.08 -7.88 25.55
N GLY A 522 42.09 -8.75 25.85
CA GLY A 522 42.19 -9.72 26.92
C GLY A 522 43.37 -10.68 26.74
N LYS A 523 43.56 -11.23 25.54
CA LYS A 523 44.70 -12.09 25.20
C LYS A 523 46.03 -11.36 25.35
N ALA A 524 46.09 -10.11 24.86
CA ALA A 524 47.29 -9.28 25.00
C ALA A 524 47.61 -9.01 26.49
N LYS A 525 46.54 -8.76 27.30
CA LYS A 525 46.68 -8.54 28.75
C LYS A 525 47.23 -9.80 29.46
N VAL A 526 46.72 -10.98 29.15
CA VAL A 526 47.21 -12.25 29.69
C VAL A 526 48.71 -12.48 29.33
N SER A 527 49.05 -12.25 28.05
CA SER A 527 50.44 -12.38 27.58
C SER A 527 51.38 -11.43 28.29
N HIS A 528 50.97 -10.14 28.40
CA HIS A 528 51.76 -9.13 29.10
C HIS A 528 51.94 -9.48 30.58
N PHE A 529 50.87 -9.89 31.25
CA PHE A 529 50.95 -10.22 32.68
C PHE A 529 51.80 -11.49 32.91
N ARG A 530 51.72 -12.47 32.03
CA ARG A 530 52.61 -13.66 32.06
C ARG A 530 54.09 -13.27 31.98
N GLU A 531 54.45 -12.34 31.09
CA GLU A 531 55.82 -11.84 30.95
C GLU A 531 56.28 -11.09 32.19
N CYS A 532 55.42 -10.27 32.79
CA CYS A 532 55.72 -9.47 33.99
C CYS A 532 55.64 -10.25 35.31
N TYR A 533 55.05 -11.45 35.31
CA TYR A 533 54.73 -12.22 36.52
C TYR A 533 55.96 -12.54 37.41
N PRO A 534 57.15 -12.90 36.91
CA PRO A 534 58.29 -13.13 37.76
C PRO A 534 58.66 -11.89 38.60
N LYS A 535 58.56 -10.68 38.00
CA LYS A 535 58.83 -9.41 38.69
C LYS A 535 57.71 -9.09 39.67
N TYR A 536 56.45 -9.31 39.25
CA TYR A 536 55.27 -9.13 40.13
C TYR A 536 55.33 -10.03 41.37
N LYS A 537 55.69 -11.31 41.20
CA LYS A 537 55.82 -12.27 42.30
C LYS A 537 56.88 -11.84 43.30
N LYS A 538 58.02 -11.30 42.83
CA LYS A 538 59.04 -10.74 43.68
C LYS A 538 58.55 -9.53 44.44
N LEU A 539 57.93 -8.57 43.78
CA LEU A 539 57.37 -7.37 44.41
C LEU A 539 56.31 -7.72 45.46
N ARG A 540 55.48 -8.76 45.21
CA ARG A 540 54.52 -9.24 46.18
C ARG A 540 55.17 -9.82 47.44
N ALA A 541 56.23 -10.59 47.30
CA ALA A 541 56.99 -11.12 48.43
C ALA A 541 57.65 -9.93 49.20
N ASP A 542 58.20 -8.97 48.46
CA ASP A 542 58.77 -7.74 49.06
C ASP A 542 57.73 -6.94 49.79
N PHE A 543 56.49 -6.82 49.28
CA PHE A 543 55.37 -6.16 49.94
C PHE A 543 54.92 -6.85 51.23
N GLU A 544 54.90 -8.18 51.27
CA GLU A 544 54.54 -8.96 52.44
C GLU A 544 55.63 -8.82 53.55
N SER A 545 56.90 -8.64 53.16
CA SER A 545 58.01 -8.50 54.08
C SER A 545 58.28 -7.06 54.52
N ALA A 546 57.76 -6.08 53.83
CA ALA A 546 57.97 -4.66 54.10
C ALA A 546 57.24 -4.20 55.39
N SER A 547 57.97 -3.55 56.26
CA SER A 547 57.47 -3.06 57.58
C SER A 547 57.02 -1.62 57.57
N GLY A 548 57.36 -0.83 56.52
CA GLY A 548 57.08 0.60 56.42
C GLY A 548 55.94 0.92 55.43
N LEU A 549 55.05 1.87 55.79
CA LEU A 549 53.89 2.25 55.02
C LEU A 549 54.27 2.90 53.68
N GLU A 550 55.35 3.70 53.64
CA GLU A 550 55.87 4.31 52.43
C GLU A 550 56.47 3.29 51.45
N GLU A 551 57.15 2.32 52.02
CA GLU A 551 57.77 1.25 51.22
C GLU A 551 56.66 0.34 50.61
N LYS A 552 55.61 0.04 51.38
CA LYS A 552 54.45 -0.69 50.87
C LYS A 552 53.75 0.07 49.74
N ARG A 553 53.55 1.38 49.87
CA ARG A 553 52.99 2.23 48.82
C ARG A 553 53.84 2.25 47.56
N ARG A 554 55.16 2.33 47.69
CA ARG A 554 56.07 2.31 46.55
C ARG A 554 55.93 0.97 45.80
N ILE A 555 55.97 -0.15 46.55
CA ILE A 555 55.84 -1.48 45.96
C ILE A 555 54.50 -1.67 45.27
N LEU A 556 53.40 -1.18 45.89
CA LEU A 556 52.06 -1.20 45.28
C LEU A 556 52.00 -0.41 43.98
N ASN A 557 52.62 0.76 43.94
CA ASN A 557 52.68 1.58 42.73
C ASN A 557 53.50 0.88 41.62
N GLU A 558 54.62 0.19 41.97
CA GLU A 558 55.38 -0.59 41.02
C GLU A 558 54.62 -1.81 40.52
N MET A 559 53.83 -2.46 41.39
CA MET A 559 52.97 -3.59 41.00
C MET A 559 51.84 -3.11 40.08
N SER A 560 51.19 -2.01 40.39
CA SER A 560 50.17 -1.38 39.55
C SER A 560 50.73 -0.97 38.18
N GLY A 561 51.94 -0.43 38.13
CA GLY A 561 52.60 -0.10 36.86
C GLY A 561 52.93 -1.31 35.99
N LEU A 562 53.09 -2.50 36.59
CA LEU A 562 53.28 -3.76 35.81
C LEU A 562 51.98 -4.34 35.28
N THR A 563 50.87 -4.19 36.00
CA THR A 563 49.59 -4.77 35.63
C THR A 563 48.73 -3.85 34.77
N GLY A 564 49.06 -2.54 34.73
CA GLY A 564 48.26 -1.52 34.05
C GLY A 564 46.92 -1.21 34.73
N GLU A 565 46.64 -1.81 35.87
CA GLU A 565 45.42 -1.56 36.67
C GLU A 565 45.77 -0.85 37.95
N ALA A 566 44.95 0.10 38.34
CA ALA A 566 44.94 0.57 39.74
C ALA A 566 44.59 -0.66 40.59
N LEU A 567 45.52 -1.00 41.53
CA LEU A 567 45.21 -2.05 42.51
C LEU A 567 43.96 -1.56 43.27
N PRO A 568 42.97 -2.44 43.56
CA PRO A 568 41.82 -2.04 44.28
C PRO A 568 42.26 -1.36 45.57
N GLU A 569 41.81 -0.10 45.77
CA GLU A 569 41.91 0.55 47.04
C GLU A 569 41.12 -0.30 48.02
N ASP A 570 41.80 -0.88 48.98
CA ASP A 570 41.27 -1.64 50.11
C ASP A 570 40.02 -2.55 49.80
N PRO A 571 40.15 -3.89 49.75
CA PRO A 571 39.08 -4.79 49.42
C PRO A 571 37.83 -4.72 50.31
N SER A 572 37.83 -3.79 51.26
CA SER A 572 36.72 -3.59 52.18
C SER A 572 35.58 -2.71 51.68
N GLU A 573 35.68 -2.07 50.48
CA GLU A 573 34.70 -1.09 50.03
C GLU A 573 33.73 -1.52 48.95
N VAL A 574 33.90 -2.64 48.28
CA VAL A 574 32.99 -3.09 47.22
C VAL A 574 32.55 -4.50 47.47
N ASN A 575 31.54 -4.66 48.31
CA ASN A 575 30.88 -5.95 48.43
C ASN A 575 29.48 -5.88 47.86
N GLY A 576 29.21 -6.70 46.88
CA GLY A 576 27.96 -6.72 46.13
C GLY A 576 26.75 -6.85 47.04
N VAL A 577 25.92 -5.82 46.97
CA VAL A 577 24.58 -5.87 47.57
C VAL A 577 23.69 -6.66 46.59
N THR A 578 23.07 -7.72 47.09
CA THR A 578 22.09 -8.47 46.31
C THR A 578 20.69 -8.16 46.83
N VAL A 579 19.77 -7.94 45.91
CA VAL A 579 18.36 -7.68 46.21
C VAL A 579 17.52 -8.81 45.63
N GLU A 580 16.78 -9.49 46.52
CA GLU A 580 15.88 -10.56 46.11
C GLU A 580 14.42 -10.11 46.39
N LEU A 581 13.58 -10.20 45.38
CA LEU A 581 12.16 -9.96 45.45
C LEU A 581 11.43 -11.30 45.51
N SER A 582 10.51 -11.43 46.49
CA SER A 582 9.57 -12.53 46.59
C SER A 582 8.16 -11.98 46.79
N GLY A 583 7.13 -12.76 46.53
CA GLY A 583 5.78 -12.26 46.70
C GLY A 583 4.73 -13.40 46.76
N ASP A 584 3.64 -13.06 47.39
CA ASP A 584 2.47 -13.94 47.52
C ASP A 584 1.16 -13.19 47.27
N VAL A 585 0.10 -13.94 46.97
CA VAL A 585 -1.23 -13.40 46.71
C VAL A 585 -2.16 -13.80 47.85
N GLU A 586 -2.79 -12.82 48.48
CA GLU A 586 -3.81 -13.02 49.49
C GLU A 586 -5.19 -13.18 48.82
N TYR A 587 -5.89 -14.26 49.13
CA TYR A 587 -7.20 -14.59 48.59
C TYR A 587 -8.29 -14.48 49.62
N LYS A 588 -9.39 -13.78 49.29
CA LYS A 588 -10.62 -13.83 50.07
C LYS A 588 -11.39 -15.12 49.72
N LYS A 589 -11.59 -15.97 50.70
CA LYS A 589 -12.37 -17.19 50.54
C LYS A 589 -13.86 -16.87 50.59
N SER A 590 -14.61 -17.23 49.58
CA SER A 590 -16.06 -17.32 49.55
C SER A 590 -16.46 -18.78 49.41
N LEU A 591 -17.72 -19.13 49.77
CA LEU A 591 -18.22 -20.52 49.75
C LEU A 591 -18.05 -21.23 48.40
N PHE A 592 -17.88 -20.50 47.28
CA PHE A 592 -17.79 -21.07 45.93
C PHE A 592 -16.64 -20.52 45.08
N SER A 593 -15.83 -19.56 45.57
CA SER A 593 -14.71 -18.98 44.79
C SER A 593 -13.62 -18.39 45.68
N LYS A 594 -12.37 -18.48 45.20
CA LYS A 594 -11.24 -17.73 45.75
C LYS A 594 -11.02 -16.51 44.86
N LYS A 595 -11.21 -15.32 45.40
CA LYS A 595 -10.85 -14.07 44.65
C LYS A 595 -9.58 -13.48 45.22
N PRO A 596 -8.60 -13.12 44.37
CA PRO A 596 -7.42 -12.42 44.81
C PRO A 596 -7.79 -11.02 45.30
N VAL A 597 -7.27 -10.58 46.42
CA VAL A 597 -7.63 -9.28 47.05
C VAL A 597 -6.39 -8.37 47.19
N LYS A 598 -5.23 -8.97 47.38
CA LYS A 598 -4.02 -8.21 47.71
C LYS A 598 -2.81 -9.01 47.27
N VAL A 599 -1.77 -8.28 46.78
CA VAL A 599 -0.46 -8.83 46.51
C VAL A 599 0.51 -8.27 47.53
N ASN A 600 1.27 -9.11 48.18
CA ASN A 600 2.33 -8.76 49.09
C ASN A 600 3.66 -8.98 48.35
N ILE A 601 4.51 -7.97 48.28
CA ILE A 601 5.85 -8.06 47.73
C ILE A 601 6.84 -7.87 48.87
N LYS A 602 7.72 -8.85 49.05
CA LYS A 602 8.78 -8.82 50.06
C LYS A 602 10.12 -8.56 49.35
N MET A 603 10.86 -7.63 49.87
CA MET A 603 12.18 -7.28 49.39
C MET A 603 13.20 -7.67 50.45
N ARG A 604 14.12 -8.56 50.06
CA ARG A 604 15.25 -8.96 50.91
C ARG A 604 16.52 -8.39 50.31
N ILE A 605 17.24 -7.62 51.10
CA ILE A 605 18.54 -7.05 50.73
C ILE A 605 19.59 -7.75 51.58
N THR A 606 20.58 -8.36 50.91
CA THR A 606 21.70 -9.03 51.54
C THR A 606 23.01 -8.45 51.02
N GLY A 607 24.00 -8.33 51.86
CA GLY A 607 25.31 -7.77 51.52
C GLY A 607 25.83 -6.86 52.60
N CYS A 608 27.00 -6.29 52.40
CA CYS A 608 27.56 -5.31 53.32
C CYS A 608 27.95 -4.03 52.53
N GLY A 609 27.54 -2.88 53.03
CA GLY A 609 27.80 -1.60 52.43
C GLY A 609 26.66 -0.61 52.70
N ILE A 610 26.92 0.63 52.40
CA ILE A 610 25.88 1.68 52.41
C ILE A 610 25.35 1.80 50.98
N LEU A 611 24.06 1.63 50.79
CA LEU A 611 23.39 2.01 49.59
C LEU A 611 23.10 3.52 49.68
N PRO A 612 23.94 4.37 49.07
CA PRO A 612 23.81 5.83 49.24
C PRO A 612 22.68 6.42 48.39
N TYR A 613 21.98 5.61 47.63
CA TYR A 613 20.99 6.06 46.66
C TYR A 613 19.59 5.68 47.10
N ASP A 614 18.61 6.46 46.64
CA ASP A 614 17.21 6.09 46.75
C ASP A 614 16.89 4.89 45.88
N CYS A 615 16.18 3.92 46.44
CA CYS A 615 15.72 2.74 45.70
C CYS A 615 14.26 2.91 45.33
N VAL A 616 13.93 2.54 44.10
CA VAL A 616 12.54 2.57 43.60
C VAL A 616 12.07 1.18 43.24
N LEU A 617 11.04 0.71 43.97
CA LEU A 617 10.33 -0.52 43.61
C LEU A 617 9.25 -0.19 42.59
N VAL A 618 9.45 -0.64 41.36
CA VAL A 618 8.48 -0.50 40.26
C VAL A 618 7.63 -1.74 40.17
N VAL A 619 6.32 -1.57 40.26
CA VAL A 619 5.34 -2.63 40.10
C VAL A 619 4.46 -2.32 38.89
N SER A 620 4.40 -3.20 37.93
CA SER A 620 3.58 -3.09 36.73
C SER A 620 2.77 -4.35 36.47
N GLY A 621 1.63 -4.22 35.80
CA GLY A 621 0.77 -5.34 35.43
C GLY A 621 -0.65 -4.88 35.10
N SER A 622 -1.44 -5.74 34.53
CA SER A 622 -2.84 -5.41 34.25
C SER A 622 -3.73 -6.02 35.33
N PRO A 623 -4.59 -5.26 36.00
CA PRO A 623 -5.00 -3.88 35.80
C PRO A 623 -4.27 -2.87 36.66
N ILE A 624 -3.18 -3.25 37.35
CA ILE A 624 -2.44 -2.33 38.19
C ILE A 624 -1.65 -1.41 37.29
N SER A 625 -2.07 -0.16 37.19
CA SER A 625 -1.26 0.89 36.60
C SER A 625 0.02 1.07 37.41
N PHE A 626 1.12 1.30 36.72
CA PHE A 626 2.45 1.56 37.22
C PHE A 626 2.46 2.24 38.61
N ILE A 627 3.08 1.59 39.59
CA ILE A 627 3.22 2.10 40.96
C ILE A 627 4.71 2.16 41.27
N ASP A 628 5.20 3.35 41.58
CA ASP A 628 6.55 3.60 42.06
C ASP A 628 6.55 3.79 43.56
N ARG A 629 7.37 3.04 44.30
CA ARG A 629 7.63 3.26 45.71
C ARG A 629 9.09 3.58 45.94
N HIS A 630 9.35 4.73 46.52
CA HIS A 630 10.65 5.18 46.88
C HIS A 630 11.03 4.73 48.30
N TYR A 631 12.26 4.27 48.43
CA TYR A 631 12.88 3.95 49.71
C TYR A 631 14.15 4.77 49.84
N THR A 632 14.25 5.58 50.89
CA THR A 632 15.42 6.43 51.16
C THR A 632 16.45 5.67 51.97
N CYS A 633 17.71 5.78 51.56
CA CYS A 633 18.93 5.35 52.28
C CYS A 633 18.82 4.08 53.11
N ILE A 634 19.04 2.95 52.47
CA ILE A 634 19.14 1.67 53.19
C ILE A 634 20.61 1.53 53.64
N ASP A 635 20.84 1.64 54.95
CA ASP A 635 22.15 1.45 55.57
C ASP A 635 22.33 0.01 55.98
N ILE A 636 23.28 -0.70 55.36
CA ILE A 636 23.70 -2.05 55.73
C ILE A 636 25.09 -1.91 56.36
N PRO A 637 25.23 -2.04 57.70
CA PRO A 637 26.49 -1.82 58.36
C PRO A 637 27.61 -2.73 57.88
N LYS A 638 28.77 -2.17 57.64
CA LYS A 638 30.01 -2.85 57.22
C LYS A 638 30.33 -4.00 58.15
N GLY A 639 30.52 -5.22 57.55
CA GLY A 639 31.00 -6.40 58.32
C GLY A 639 29.88 -7.24 58.98
N THR A 640 28.59 -6.97 58.71
CA THR A 640 27.50 -7.82 59.13
C THR A 640 26.61 -8.18 57.96
N GLU A 641 26.41 -9.46 57.70
CA GLU A 641 25.33 -9.91 56.84
C GLU A 641 23.99 -9.53 57.55
N ARG A 642 23.34 -8.52 57.06
CA ARG A 642 22.01 -8.16 57.49
C ARG A 642 21.04 -8.37 56.36
N SER A 643 20.03 -9.17 56.58
CA SER A 643 18.85 -9.19 55.72
C SER A 643 17.91 -8.09 56.17
N PHE A 644 17.63 -7.15 55.32
CA PHE A 644 16.56 -6.18 55.46
C PHE A 644 15.34 -6.69 54.74
N GLU A 645 14.22 -6.83 55.44
CA GLU A 645 12.95 -7.24 54.84
C GLU A 645 11.96 -6.11 54.94
N THR A 646 11.41 -5.71 53.82
CA THR A 646 10.27 -4.80 53.78
C THR A 646 9.13 -5.43 53.00
N GLU A 647 7.92 -5.20 53.45
CA GLU A 647 6.72 -5.72 52.81
C GLU A 647 5.91 -4.57 52.22
N VAL A 648 5.53 -4.71 50.94
CA VAL A 648 4.67 -3.77 50.22
C VAL A 648 3.38 -4.50 49.89
N ALA A 649 2.29 -4.04 50.47
CA ALA A 649 0.96 -4.56 50.19
C ALA A 649 0.24 -3.71 49.14
N LEU A 650 -0.15 -4.30 48.03
CA LEU A 650 -0.86 -3.64 46.94
C LEU A 650 -2.30 -4.18 46.86
N PRO A 651 -3.34 -3.34 47.03
CA PRO A 651 -4.72 -3.78 46.88
C PRO A 651 -5.01 -4.06 45.39
N LEU A 652 -5.70 -5.16 45.13
CA LEU A 652 -6.16 -5.48 43.77
C LEU A 652 -7.56 -4.91 43.54
N PRO A 653 -7.86 -4.32 42.38
CA PRO A 653 -9.22 -3.87 42.07
C PRO A 653 -10.17 -5.08 41.88
N ASP A 654 -11.46 -4.87 42.21
CA ASP A 654 -12.48 -5.91 42.16
C ASP A 654 -12.72 -6.57 40.79
N ALA A 655 -12.25 -5.97 39.72
CA ALA A 655 -12.45 -6.42 38.35
C ALA A 655 -11.14 -6.87 37.68
N ALA A 656 -10.28 -7.53 38.44
CA ALA A 656 -8.97 -7.89 37.89
C ALA A 656 -9.03 -9.15 37.02
N ASP A 657 -8.96 -8.96 35.72
CA ASP A 657 -8.63 -10.02 34.75
C ASP A 657 -7.10 -10.16 34.55
N SER A 658 -6.29 -9.63 35.45
CA SER A 658 -4.85 -9.66 35.31
C SER A 658 -4.29 -11.02 35.61
N LYS A 659 -3.50 -11.51 34.67
CA LYS A 659 -2.86 -12.82 34.77
C LYS A 659 -1.52 -12.79 35.48
N TYR A 660 -0.89 -11.62 35.63
CA TYR A 660 0.42 -11.48 36.27
C TYR A 660 0.72 -10.06 36.75
N ILE A 661 1.52 -9.96 37.80
CA ILE A 661 2.17 -8.72 38.25
C ILE A 661 3.68 -8.88 38.10
N ASN A 662 4.31 -7.85 37.62
CA ASN A 662 5.76 -7.77 37.42
C ASN A 662 6.32 -6.71 38.39
N ALA A 663 7.30 -7.08 39.19
CA ALA A 663 7.95 -6.16 40.11
C ALA A 663 9.47 -6.21 39.95
N ARG A 664 10.12 -5.04 39.99
CA ARG A 664 11.57 -4.90 39.95
C ARG A 664 12.01 -3.71 40.79
N LEU A 665 13.14 -3.87 41.48
CA LEU A 665 13.78 -2.78 42.20
C LEU A 665 14.81 -2.10 41.29
N PHE A 666 14.80 -0.78 41.26
CA PHE A 666 15.79 0.07 40.61
C PHE A 666 16.45 0.97 41.66
N ILE A 667 17.69 1.38 41.39
CA ILE A 667 18.35 2.41 42.15
C ILE A 667 18.18 3.73 41.39
N ASP A 668 17.70 4.74 42.06
CA ASP A 668 17.62 6.10 41.53
C ASP A 668 18.94 6.85 41.85
N ASP A 669 19.63 7.32 40.84
CA ASP A 669 20.76 8.22 40.98
C ASP A 669 20.25 9.65 40.84
N GLU A 670 20.17 10.38 41.95
CA GLU A 670 19.70 11.78 41.98
C GLU A 670 20.42 12.70 40.99
N LYS A 671 21.64 12.38 40.59
CA LYS A 671 22.42 13.20 39.66
C LYS A 671 22.04 13.02 38.20
N GLU A 672 21.53 11.88 37.83
CA GLU A 672 21.27 11.57 36.41
C GLU A 672 19.78 11.33 36.11
N LYS A 673 18.91 11.21 37.09
CA LYS A 673 17.48 10.89 36.92
C LYS A 673 17.21 9.67 36.05
N MET A 674 18.19 8.78 35.89
CA MET A 674 18.09 7.57 35.14
C MET A 674 18.30 6.34 36.03
N TYR A 675 17.40 5.40 35.94
CA TYR A 675 17.55 4.10 36.60
C TYR A 675 18.72 3.33 35.94
N ASP A 676 19.76 3.04 36.68
CA ASP A 676 20.86 2.21 36.19
C ASP A 676 20.71 0.77 36.70
N PRO A 677 20.21 -0.16 35.86
CA PRO A 677 20.01 -1.54 36.27
C PRO A 677 21.32 -2.33 36.42
N ALA A 678 22.48 -1.75 36.06
CA ALA A 678 23.76 -2.43 36.13
C ALA A 678 24.41 -2.39 37.51
N LYS A 679 24.05 -1.43 38.38
CA LYS A 679 24.67 -1.28 39.71
C LYS A 679 24.09 -2.15 40.79
N ILE A 680 22.81 -2.50 40.71
CA ILE A 680 22.19 -3.52 41.58
C ILE A 680 21.21 -4.35 40.74
N SER A 681 21.41 -5.65 40.69
CA SER A 681 20.48 -6.55 40.05
C SER A 681 19.51 -7.14 41.08
N SER A 682 18.25 -6.72 41.04
CA SER A 682 17.19 -7.54 41.63
C SER A 682 16.73 -8.59 40.60
N ASN A 683 16.24 -9.72 41.08
CA ASN A 683 15.47 -10.62 40.24
C ASN A 683 14.18 -9.89 39.76
N ILE A 684 13.68 -10.29 38.62
CA ILE A 684 12.35 -9.88 38.16
C ILE A 684 11.35 -10.82 38.77
N LEU A 685 10.48 -10.30 39.62
CA LEU A 685 9.45 -11.07 40.30
C LEU A 685 8.19 -11.10 39.41
N TYR A 686 7.77 -12.30 39.04
CA TYR A 686 6.50 -12.52 38.33
C TYR A 686 5.53 -13.25 39.28
N ILE A 687 4.37 -12.65 39.53
CA ILE A 687 3.32 -13.22 40.36
C ILE A 687 2.11 -13.48 39.47
N ASN A 688 1.72 -14.73 39.33
CA ASN A 688 0.47 -15.12 38.67
C ASN A 688 -0.68 -14.96 39.67
N ILE A 689 -1.71 -14.27 39.23
CA ILE A 689 -2.90 -13.98 40.06
C ILE A 689 -4.04 -14.91 39.68
#